data_c22e3d23dfd9ee77083583f1cc1190fd
#
_entry.id   c22e3d23dfd9ee77083583f1cc1190fd
#
_cell.length_a   1.000
_cell.length_b   1.000
_cell.length_c   1.000
_cell.angle_alpha   90.00
_cell.angle_beta   90.00
_cell.angle_gamma   90.00
#
_symmetry.space_group_name_H-M   'P 1'
#
loop_
_entity.id
_entity.type
_entity.pdbx_description
1 polymer ?
#
loop_
_entity_poly.entity_id
_entity_poly.type
_entity_poly.pdbx_seq_one_letter_code
_entity_poly.pdbx_strand_id
1 'polypeptide(L)'
;EYEKDLVQQWKTNKTFEKSVEMRPIDNSYVFYDGPPFITGVPHHGTLLSSVIKDAVPRYQTMKGKRVERVWGWDSHGLPAENFVEKKLGIVSRHEVGEKISLEDYIITARDSMVSNAALWEDTIDRIGRWVDFKGAYKTMDKDYMESIWWAFSELYKKGKIYEGERVLMYDTKWATPLSKAEVTMDAGAYIEVTDPSVYVKFKLVDDEWENVDGKTPYLLAWTTTPWTLPGNTAVAVNPGVNYVEVKLGDEHLILAKDTLELALTDEKHNALDYQVIRSFKGNELVGKSYEPIFEHRGDNAHQIWAADYVTTESGTGIVHLAPAYGEEDFDLAREVGIPVVHVLDDYGKYSEGEWLGEDVWEINKTIAKTLLERGDVWKIDYIRHEYPHNPRTGNRLMYRAHPGWFMDIDGQRTEMLEQNSENINWFPDHIKHGRFEKTIQSAPDWNLSRDRFWATAMPVWKGIDVDGKEHIKVIGSYAELKKLSGVELEDYHRPWVDDIKFDIDGVHYERIDKVLDGWFESGSMPFAQFHYPFENVDKFERNFPGDFIVEYVGQVRAWFYYVHAVNVGLFGHNAFKNVIVTGNVAGNDGRKMSKSRGNYTDPNELMDQYSADSLRFLLLQSPLLNGEDFTLQDKEVGDVARKLGMIWNMYDFFTMYAEVDNWEWNGELTDPSADVTNPLDQWVISRVHQLTAEIEKNMDAYNIPD
;
A
#
# COMPACT_ATOMS: atom_id res chain seq x y z
N GLU A 1 -20.23 -10.53 32.29
CA GLU A 1 -21.71 -10.60 32.21
C GLU A 1 -22.30 -9.20 32.11
N TYR A 2 -22.08 -8.32 33.07
CA TYR A 2 -22.64 -6.97 33.12
C TYR A 2 -22.39 -6.12 31.85
N GLU A 3 -21.17 -6.12 31.30
CA GLU A 3 -20.84 -5.38 30.08
C GLU A 3 -21.64 -5.91 28.87
N LYS A 4 -21.80 -7.24 28.78
CA LYS A 4 -22.58 -7.86 27.68
C LYS A 4 -24.06 -7.48 27.78
N ASP A 5 -24.60 -7.46 28.99
CA ASP A 5 -25.99 -7.02 29.23
C ASP A 5 -26.17 -5.54 28.89
N LEU A 6 -25.18 -4.70 29.23
CA LEU A 6 -25.21 -3.27 28.92
C LEU A 6 -25.18 -3.01 27.40
N VAL A 7 -24.32 -3.71 26.66
CA VAL A 7 -24.29 -3.64 25.18
C VAL A 7 -25.65 -4.03 24.58
N GLN A 8 -26.27 -5.09 25.12
CA GLN A 8 -27.60 -5.52 24.67
C GLN A 8 -28.68 -4.47 25.01
N GLN A 9 -28.60 -3.81 26.16
CA GLN A 9 -29.49 -2.70 26.51
C GLN A 9 -29.34 -1.51 25.57
N TRP A 10 -28.09 -1.14 25.20
CA TRP A 10 -27.84 -0.07 24.25
C TRP A 10 -28.48 -0.37 22.88
N LYS A 11 -28.35 -1.60 22.39
CA LYS A 11 -29.00 -2.03 21.13
C LYS A 11 -30.52 -1.96 21.24
N THR A 12 -31.09 -2.50 22.33
CA THR A 12 -32.55 -2.53 22.55
C THR A 12 -33.13 -1.12 22.65
N ASN A 13 -32.44 -0.24 23.37
CA ASN A 13 -32.86 1.14 23.60
C ASN A 13 -32.49 2.09 22.46
N LYS A 14 -31.77 1.61 21.45
CA LYS A 14 -31.21 2.41 20.34
C LYS A 14 -30.42 3.61 20.85
N THR A 15 -29.55 3.36 21.85
CA THR A 15 -28.83 4.43 22.54
C THR A 15 -27.88 5.19 21.63
N PHE A 16 -27.19 4.47 20.76
CA PHE A 16 -26.30 5.07 19.77
C PHE A 16 -27.08 5.91 18.76
N GLU A 17 -28.12 5.37 18.15
CA GLU A 17 -28.94 6.05 17.15
C GLU A 17 -29.55 7.33 17.75
N LYS A 18 -30.12 7.25 18.93
CA LYS A 18 -30.64 8.43 19.66
C LYS A 18 -29.55 9.48 19.91
N SER A 19 -28.33 9.05 20.24
CA SER A 19 -27.22 9.97 20.46
C SER A 19 -26.87 10.78 19.21
N VAL A 20 -27.11 10.24 18.03
CA VAL A 20 -26.98 10.92 16.72
C VAL A 20 -28.18 11.80 16.44
N GLU A 21 -29.41 11.23 16.51
CA GLU A 21 -30.67 11.89 16.13
C GLU A 21 -31.00 13.12 16.98
N MET A 22 -30.65 13.08 18.27
CA MET A 22 -30.90 14.20 19.22
C MET A 22 -30.04 15.44 18.92
N ARG A 23 -29.06 15.37 18.06
CA ARG A 23 -28.13 16.46 17.78
C ARG A 23 -28.34 17.02 16.39
N PRO A 24 -28.26 18.37 16.24
CA PRO A 24 -28.55 19.03 14.99
C PRO A 24 -27.50 18.71 13.91
N ILE A 25 -27.94 18.62 12.66
CA ILE A 25 -27.07 18.28 11.49
C ILE A 25 -26.00 19.35 11.25
N ASP A 26 -26.32 20.61 11.49
CA ASP A 26 -25.40 21.73 11.32
C ASP A 26 -24.31 21.82 12.39
N ASN A 27 -24.39 21.01 13.44
CA ASN A 27 -23.37 20.86 14.47
C ASN A 27 -22.70 19.47 14.39
N SER A 28 -22.37 19.04 13.19
CA SER A 28 -21.73 17.74 12.97
C SER A 28 -20.23 17.76 13.26
N TYR A 29 -19.71 16.63 13.74
CA TYR A 29 -18.30 16.29 13.75
C TYR A 29 -18.11 15.05 12.88
N VAL A 30 -17.34 15.18 11.82
CA VAL A 30 -17.25 14.19 10.76
C VAL A 30 -16.08 13.26 11.00
N PHE A 31 -16.39 11.99 11.18
CA PHE A 31 -15.44 10.93 11.37
C PHE A 31 -15.42 10.00 10.14
N TYR A 32 -14.23 9.75 9.58
CA TYR A 32 -14.05 8.76 8.54
C TYR A 32 -13.42 7.50 9.10
N ASP A 33 -14.06 6.38 8.84
CA ASP A 33 -13.60 5.05 9.27
C ASP A 33 -12.88 4.34 8.14
N GLY A 34 -11.61 3.96 8.36
CA GLY A 34 -10.85 3.15 7.43
C GLY A 34 -11.47 1.74 7.34
N PRO A 35 -11.89 1.30 6.13
CA PRO A 35 -12.55 0.02 5.99
C PRO A 35 -11.57 -1.14 6.20
N PRO A 36 -11.80 -2.05 7.16
CA PRO A 36 -10.99 -3.26 7.28
C PRO A 36 -11.30 -4.25 6.14
N PHE A 37 -10.33 -5.12 5.83
CA PHE A 37 -10.57 -6.25 4.95
C PHE A 37 -11.60 -7.18 5.54
N ILE A 38 -12.69 -7.41 4.81
CA ILE A 38 -13.84 -8.21 5.26
C ILE A 38 -13.46 -9.68 5.52
N THR A 39 -12.44 -10.20 4.85
CA THR A 39 -11.93 -11.57 5.01
C THR A 39 -11.00 -11.73 6.21
N GLY A 40 -10.57 -10.63 6.84
CA GLY A 40 -9.76 -10.63 8.04
C GLY A 40 -10.54 -11.06 9.27
N VAL A 41 -9.83 -11.20 10.39
CA VAL A 41 -10.40 -11.41 11.73
C VAL A 41 -9.95 -10.30 12.67
N PRO A 42 -10.78 -9.86 13.63
CA PRO A 42 -10.36 -8.87 14.61
C PRO A 42 -9.14 -9.33 15.40
N HIS A 43 -8.24 -8.42 15.70
CA HIS A 43 -7.05 -8.63 16.53
C HIS A 43 -6.74 -7.38 17.37
N HIS A 44 -5.78 -7.44 18.30
CA HIS A 44 -5.47 -6.31 19.19
C HIS A 44 -5.16 -4.99 18.46
N GLY A 45 -4.47 -5.03 17.31
CA GLY A 45 -4.22 -3.84 16.50
C GLY A 45 -5.51 -3.20 15.97
N THR A 46 -6.47 -4.02 15.56
CA THR A 46 -7.81 -3.54 15.13
C THR A 46 -8.59 -2.95 16.30
N LEU A 47 -8.52 -3.58 17.48
CA LEU A 47 -9.21 -3.09 18.67
C LEU A 47 -8.61 -1.78 19.16
N LEU A 48 -7.30 -1.58 19.05
CA LEU A 48 -6.66 -0.32 19.38
C LEU A 48 -7.28 0.84 18.59
N SER A 49 -7.29 0.73 17.27
CA SER A 49 -7.91 1.78 16.43
C SER A 49 -9.40 1.92 16.73
N SER A 50 -10.13 0.81 16.94
CA SER A 50 -11.55 0.83 17.30
C SER A 50 -11.85 1.55 18.62
N VAL A 51 -10.99 1.39 19.62
CA VAL A 51 -11.15 2.10 20.89
C VAL A 51 -11.02 3.61 20.71
N ILE A 52 -10.05 4.06 19.90
CA ILE A 52 -9.88 5.49 19.61
C ILE A 52 -11.02 6.02 18.73
N LYS A 53 -11.43 5.24 17.71
CA LYS A 53 -12.59 5.51 16.85
C LYS A 53 -13.91 5.59 17.60
N ASP A 54 -13.95 5.13 18.85
CA ASP A 54 -15.09 5.28 19.74
C ASP A 54 -14.88 6.40 20.77
N ALA A 55 -13.71 6.50 21.40
CA ALA A 55 -13.43 7.48 22.46
C ALA A 55 -13.56 8.93 21.95
N VAL A 56 -12.93 9.28 20.82
CA VAL A 56 -13.01 10.63 20.25
C VAL A 56 -14.44 10.97 19.81
N PRO A 57 -15.15 10.14 19.03
CA PRO A 57 -16.55 10.39 18.70
C PRO A 57 -17.49 10.48 19.91
N ARG A 58 -17.30 9.65 20.96
CA ARG A 58 -18.11 9.77 22.19
C ARG A 58 -17.85 11.09 22.90
N TYR A 59 -16.60 11.49 23.02
CA TYR A 59 -16.24 12.79 23.60
C TYR A 59 -16.92 13.94 22.83
N GLN A 60 -16.84 13.96 21.52
CA GLN A 60 -17.51 14.97 20.69
C GLN A 60 -19.04 14.91 20.81
N THR A 61 -19.60 13.71 20.96
CA THR A 61 -21.04 13.52 21.25
C THR A 61 -21.41 14.12 22.62
N MET A 62 -20.59 13.94 23.64
CA MET A 62 -20.79 14.57 24.97
C MET A 62 -20.71 16.10 24.90
N LYS A 63 -19.89 16.66 24.01
CA LYS A 63 -19.84 18.11 23.71
C LYS A 63 -21.00 18.61 22.85
N GLY A 64 -21.99 17.79 22.56
CA GLY A 64 -23.20 18.19 21.80
C GLY A 64 -23.06 18.07 20.30
N LYS A 65 -21.99 17.49 19.77
CA LYS A 65 -21.81 17.28 18.33
C LYS A 65 -22.61 16.09 17.84
N ARG A 66 -23.16 16.20 16.62
CA ARG A 66 -23.71 15.06 15.89
C ARG A 66 -22.54 14.29 15.26
N VAL A 67 -22.35 13.03 15.64
CA VAL A 67 -21.27 12.19 15.12
C VAL A 67 -21.87 10.91 14.54
N GLU A 68 -22.06 10.89 13.24
CA GLU A 68 -22.41 9.69 12.50
C GLU A 68 -21.17 8.76 12.41
N ARG A 69 -21.37 7.46 12.60
CA ARG A 69 -20.31 6.45 12.61
C ARG A 69 -20.76 5.28 11.76
N VAL A 70 -20.36 5.28 10.50
CA VAL A 70 -20.71 4.24 9.54
C VAL A 70 -19.54 3.29 9.38
N TRP A 71 -19.81 1.99 9.48
CA TRP A 71 -18.81 0.97 9.20
C TRP A 71 -18.57 0.86 7.69
N GLY A 72 -17.37 0.48 7.31
CA GLY A 72 -17.04 0.19 5.91
C GLY A 72 -16.32 -1.12 5.77
N TRP A 73 -16.44 -1.76 4.62
CA TRP A 73 -15.77 -3.00 4.29
C TRP A 73 -14.93 -2.84 3.02
N ASP A 74 -13.62 -3.12 3.16
CA ASP A 74 -12.77 -3.38 2.00
C ASP A 74 -12.99 -4.83 1.56
N SER A 75 -13.73 -5.00 0.46
CA SER A 75 -14.19 -6.30 -0.01
C SER A 75 -13.55 -6.75 -1.32
N HIS A 76 -12.66 -5.96 -1.89
CA HIS A 76 -11.96 -6.20 -3.13
C HIS A 76 -10.44 -6.36 -2.96
N GLY A 77 -9.77 -6.65 -4.08
CA GLY A 77 -8.33 -6.66 -4.20
C GLY A 77 -7.65 -7.92 -3.68
N LEU A 78 -6.34 -7.88 -3.63
CA LEU A 78 -5.48 -9.04 -3.40
C LEU A 78 -5.78 -9.83 -2.11
N PRO A 79 -6.11 -9.22 -0.95
CA PRO A 79 -6.45 -9.99 0.24
C PRO A 79 -7.72 -10.82 0.09
N ALA A 80 -8.74 -10.26 -0.56
CA ALA A 80 -10.00 -10.93 -0.82
C ALA A 80 -9.81 -12.06 -1.83
N GLU A 81 -9.09 -11.81 -2.92
CA GLU A 81 -8.76 -12.83 -3.92
C GLU A 81 -7.98 -13.99 -3.32
N ASN A 82 -6.94 -13.75 -2.52
CA ASN A 82 -6.19 -14.81 -1.85
C ASN A 82 -7.07 -15.69 -0.94
N PHE A 83 -8.08 -15.11 -0.31
CA PHE A 83 -9.03 -15.88 0.49
C PHE A 83 -9.85 -16.82 -0.41
N VAL A 84 -10.35 -16.32 -1.52
CA VAL A 84 -11.14 -17.09 -2.50
C VAL A 84 -10.29 -18.17 -3.17
N GLU A 85 -9.08 -17.82 -3.60
CA GLU A 85 -8.12 -18.72 -4.25
C GLU A 85 -7.76 -19.90 -3.35
N LYS A 86 -7.49 -19.66 -2.07
CA LYS A 86 -7.28 -20.73 -1.09
C LYS A 86 -8.50 -21.62 -0.92
N LYS A 87 -9.70 -21.03 -0.90
CA LYS A 87 -10.97 -21.77 -0.79
C LYS A 87 -11.21 -22.65 -2.01
N LEU A 88 -10.85 -22.18 -3.20
CA LEU A 88 -11.01 -22.89 -4.48
C LEU A 88 -9.82 -23.79 -4.84
N GLY A 89 -8.70 -23.72 -4.11
CA GLY A 89 -7.47 -24.46 -4.41
C GLY A 89 -6.77 -23.98 -5.69
N ILE A 90 -6.90 -22.68 -6.01
CA ILE A 90 -6.27 -22.03 -7.17
C ILE A 90 -4.89 -21.52 -6.76
N VAL A 91 -3.86 -21.78 -7.56
CA VAL A 91 -2.46 -21.41 -7.28
C VAL A 91 -1.84 -20.48 -8.32
N SER A 92 -2.53 -20.24 -9.44
CA SER A 92 -2.07 -19.31 -10.46
C SER A 92 -3.24 -18.73 -11.26
N ARG A 93 -3.01 -17.56 -11.88
CA ARG A 93 -4.05 -16.81 -12.60
C ARG A 93 -4.70 -17.61 -13.75
N HIS A 94 -3.92 -18.35 -14.52
CA HIS A 94 -4.43 -19.08 -15.69
C HIS A 94 -5.40 -20.22 -15.34
N GLU A 95 -5.41 -20.68 -14.08
CA GLU A 95 -6.37 -21.67 -13.62
C GLU A 95 -7.81 -21.14 -13.57
N VAL A 96 -7.97 -19.81 -13.50
CA VAL A 96 -9.27 -19.16 -13.72
C VAL A 96 -9.50 -19.09 -15.23
N GLY A 97 -10.55 -19.75 -15.67
CA GLY A 97 -10.85 -20.02 -17.08
C GLY A 97 -10.58 -21.47 -17.49
N GLU A 98 -9.64 -22.16 -16.82
CA GLU A 98 -9.34 -23.58 -17.07
C GLU A 98 -10.00 -24.53 -16.06
N LYS A 99 -9.77 -24.29 -14.76
CA LYS A 99 -10.32 -25.13 -13.67
C LYS A 99 -11.70 -24.64 -13.19
N ILE A 100 -11.93 -23.35 -13.24
CA ILE A 100 -13.18 -22.71 -12.84
C ILE A 100 -13.50 -21.58 -13.83
N SER A 101 -14.78 -21.39 -14.17
CA SER A 101 -15.19 -20.25 -14.98
C SER A 101 -14.94 -18.93 -14.25
N LEU A 102 -14.69 -17.85 -14.98
CA LEU A 102 -14.57 -16.53 -14.37
C LEU A 102 -15.85 -16.13 -13.62
N GLU A 103 -17.02 -16.46 -14.16
CA GLU A 103 -18.31 -16.21 -13.52
C GLU A 103 -18.41 -16.90 -12.15
N ASP A 104 -18.12 -18.21 -12.08
CA ASP A 104 -18.17 -18.97 -10.80
C ASP A 104 -17.11 -18.47 -9.80
N TYR A 105 -15.96 -18.03 -10.28
CA TYR A 105 -14.92 -17.41 -9.44
C TYR A 105 -15.45 -16.13 -8.80
N ILE A 106 -16.06 -15.22 -9.58
CA ILE A 106 -16.61 -13.95 -9.11
C ILE A 106 -17.80 -14.16 -8.16
N ILE A 107 -18.71 -15.09 -8.48
CA ILE A 107 -19.82 -15.45 -7.60
C ILE A 107 -19.29 -15.97 -6.26
N THR A 108 -18.30 -16.87 -6.29
CA THR A 108 -17.67 -17.41 -5.07
C THR A 108 -16.98 -16.31 -4.26
N ALA A 109 -16.32 -15.35 -4.94
CA ALA A 109 -15.70 -14.22 -4.31
C ALA A 109 -16.74 -13.38 -3.57
N ARG A 110 -17.77 -12.91 -4.26
CA ARG A 110 -18.85 -12.10 -3.69
C ARG A 110 -19.51 -12.77 -2.48
N ASP A 111 -19.89 -14.03 -2.62
CA ASP A 111 -20.62 -14.77 -1.57
C ASP A 111 -19.74 -15.08 -0.36
N SER A 112 -18.42 -15.14 -0.55
CA SER A 112 -17.45 -15.39 0.52
C SER A 112 -17.14 -14.15 1.36
N MET A 113 -17.32 -12.93 0.81
CA MET A 113 -16.91 -11.69 1.49
C MET A 113 -17.65 -11.44 2.80
N VAL A 114 -18.89 -11.86 2.92
CA VAL A 114 -19.71 -11.62 4.13
C VAL A 114 -19.50 -12.68 5.23
N SER A 115 -18.68 -13.69 4.99
CA SER A 115 -18.55 -14.85 5.90
C SER A 115 -18.05 -14.49 7.31
N ASN A 116 -17.20 -13.46 7.44
CA ASN A 116 -16.61 -13.05 8.70
C ASN A 116 -17.28 -11.82 9.35
N ALA A 117 -18.28 -11.22 8.69
CA ALA A 117 -18.89 -9.97 9.15
C ALA A 117 -19.48 -10.09 10.58
N ALA A 118 -20.15 -11.21 10.88
CA ALA A 118 -20.72 -11.45 12.20
C ALA A 118 -19.67 -11.51 13.32
N LEU A 119 -18.51 -12.14 13.05
CA LEU A 119 -17.40 -12.19 14.01
C LEU A 119 -16.85 -10.80 14.32
N TRP A 120 -16.77 -9.94 13.30
CA TRP A 120 -16.36 -8.56 13.48
C TRP A 120 -17.38 -7.80 14.34
N GLU A 121 -18.67 -7.87 14.01
CA GLU A 121 -19.73 -7.21 14.76
C GLU A 121 -19.71 -7.62 16.23
N ASP A 122 -19.66 -8.92 16.52
CA ASP A 122 -19.60 -9.45 17.88
C ASP A 122 -18.38 -8.92 18.67
N THR A 123 -17.21 -8.87 18.05
CA THR A 123 -15.99 -8.38 18.72
C THR A 123 -16.01 -6.87 18.95
N ILE A 124 -16.50 -6.10 17.98
CA ILE A 124 -16.61 -4.64 18.07
C ILE A 124 -17.70 -4.25 19.09
N ASP A 125 -18.78 -4.97 19.14
CA ASP A 125 -19.80 -4.82 20.19
C ASP A 125 -19.23 -5.16 21.56
N ARG A 126 -18.46 -6.26 21.67
CA ARG A 126 -17.83 -6.69 22.92
C ARG A 126 -16.88 -5.65 23.50
N ILE A 127 -16.12 -4.94 22.68
CA ILE A 127 -15.28 -3.82 23.11
C ILE A 127 -16.09 -2.55 23.41
N GLY A 128 -17.39 -2.53 23.11
CA GLY A 128 -18.30 -1.43 23.41
C GLY A 128 -18.25 -0.25 22.44
N ARG A 129 -17.77 -0.45 21.22
CA ARG A 129 -17.75 0.61 20.20
C ARG A 129 -19.14 0.82 19.62
N TRP A 130 -19.57 2.09 19.53
CA TRP A 130 -20.79 2.49 18.82
C TRP A 130 -20.53 2.77 17.36
N VAL A 131 -21.15 1.98 16.50
CA VAL A 131 -21.02 2.12 15.04
C VAL A 131 -22.21 1.48 14.32
N ASP A 132 -22.61 2.04 13.17
CA ASP A 132 -23.66 1.50 12.34
C ASP A 132 -23.10 0.44 11.38
N PHE A 133 -23.32 -0.84 11.72
CA PHE A 133 -23.01 -1.97 10.85
C PHE A 133 -24.08 -2.22 9.77
N LYS A 134 -25.32 -1.82 10.01
CA LYS A 134 -26.44 -2.08 9.06
C LYS A 134 -26.35 -1.16 7.85
N GLY A 135 -25.89 0.07 8.07
CA GLY A 135 -25.62 1.03 7.01
C GLY A 135 -24.20 0.91 6.44
N ALA A 136 -23.46 -0.17 6.74
CA ALA A 136 -22.11 -0.37 6.27
C ALA A 136 -22.04 -0.42 4.75
N TYR A 137 -21.14 0.39 4.17
CA TYR A 137 -20.81 0.28 2.75
C TYR A 137 -19.80 -0.84 2.50
N LYS A 138 -19.81 -1.38 1.30
CA LYS A 138 -18.78 -2.32 0.82
C LYS A 138 -18.22 -1.80 -0.49
N THR A 139 -16.91 -1.89 -0.68
CA THR A 139 -16.30 -1.46 -1.94
C THR A 139 -16.83 -2.22 -3.16
N MET A 140 -17.40 -3.42 -2.95
CA MET A 140 -18.05 -4.23 -3.98
C MET A 140 -19.51 -3.84 -4.26
N ASP A 141 -20.11 -2.92 -3.50
CA ASP A 141 -21.49 -2.52 -3.73
C ASP A 141 -21.62 -1.75 -5.07
N LYS A 142 -22.70 -2.01 -5.80
CA LYS A 142 -22.95 -1.43 -7.13
C LYS A 142 -22.83 0.10 -7.13
N ASP A 143 -23.45 0.76 -6.17
CA ASP A 143 -23.46 2.21 -6.05
C ASP A 143 -22.07 2.76 -5.69
N TYR A 144 -21.31 2.04 -4.85
CA TYR A 144 -19.94 2.40 -4.53
C TYR A 144 -19.06 2.33 -5.78
N MET A 145 -19.15 1.25 -6.55
CA MET A 145 -18.41 1.08 -7.80
C MET A 145 -18.76 2.13 -8.86
N GLU A 146 -20.01 2.60 -8.91
CA GLU A 146 -20.38 3.68 -9.83
C GLU A 146 -19.67 4.99 -9.48
N SER A 147 -19.57 5.33 -8.20
CA SER A 147 -18.78 6.46 -7.74
C SER A 147 -17.28 6.33 -8.07
N ILE A 148 -16.74 5.11 -8.05
CA ILE A 148 -15.37 4.82 -8.49
C ILE A 148 -15.21 5.10 -9.99
N TRP A 149 -16.16 4.69 -10.82
CA TRP A 149 -16.16 5.00 -12.25
C TRP A 149 -16.20 6.50 -12.53
N TRP A 150 -17.07 7.20 -11.78
CA TRP A 150 -17.11 8.66 -11.86
C TRP A 150 -15.76 9.29 -11.52
N ALA A 151 -15.15 8.88 -10.41
CA ALA A 151 -13.87 9.42 -9.97
C ALA A 151 -12.76 9.18 -11.01
N PHE A 152 -12.68 7.98 -11.55
CA PHE A 152 -11.74 7.65 -12.63
C PHE A 152 -11.97 8.52 -13.86
N SER A 153 -13.22 8.66 -14.30
CA SER A 153 -13.59 9.47 -15.46
C SER A 153 -13.25 10.95 -15.27
N GLU A 154 -13.52 11.52 -14.09
CA GLU A 154 -13.21 12.93 -13.80
C GLU A 154 -11.70 13.18 -13.75
N LEU A 155 -10.93 12.29 -13.13
CA LEU A 155 -9.47 12.38 -13.12
C LEU A 155 -8.88 12.25 -14.53
N TYR A 156 -9.43 11.36 -15.36
CA TYR A 156 -9.04 11.22 -16.75
C TYR A 156 -9.34 12.49 -17.57
N LYS A 157 -10.53 13.06 -17.43
CA LYS A 157 -10.91 14.34 -18.09
C LYS A 157 -10.01 15.51 -17.67
N LYS A 158 -9.53 15.49 -16.43
CA LYS A 158 -8.57 16.49 -15.90
C LYS A 158 -7.13 16.25 -16.36
N GLY A 159 -6.86 15.18 -17.12
CA GLY A 159 -5.52 14.78 -17.56
C GLY A 159 -4.65 14.22 -16.43
N LYS A 160 -5.25 13.86 -15.28
CA LYS A 160 -4.55 13.26 -14.13
C LYS A 160 -4.46 11.74 -14.19
N ILE A 161 -5.10 11.10 -15.17
CA ILE A 161 -4.96 9.68 -15.47
C ILE A 161 -4.53 9.54 -16.93
N TYR A 162 -3.56 8.70 -17.18
CA TYR A 162 -3.05 8.41 -18.50
C TYR A 162 -2.71 6.92 -18.68
N GLU A 163 -2.69 6.45 -19.91
CA GLU A 163 -2.16 5.14 -20.27
C GLU A 163 -0.66 5.26 -20.58
N GLY A 164 0.14 4.33 -20.10
CA GLY A 164 1.58 4.33 -20.31
C GLY A 164 2.24 3.02 -19.93
N GLU A 165 3.57 3.00 -19.94
CA GLU A 165 4.37 1.88 -19.50
C GLU A 165 5.38 2.37 -18.45
N ARG A 166 5.56 1.59 -17.39
CA ARG A 166 6.52 1.85 -16.30
C ARG A 166 7.08 0.53 -15.77
N VAL A 167 8.27 0.58 -15.22
CA VAL A 167 8.82 -0.57 -14.49
C VAL A 167 8.14 -0.70 -13.14
N LEU A 168 7.53 -1.85 -12.91
CA LEU A 168 6.75 -2.15 -11.70
C LEU A 168 7.28 -3.42 -11.04
N MET A 169 7.02 -3.58 -9.74
CA MET A 169 7.17 -4.87 -9.08
C MET A 169 6.05 -5.79 -9.56
N TYR A 170 6.41 -6.96 -10.06
CA TYR A 170 5.53 -7.85 -10.81
C TYR A 170 5.60 -9.29 -10.28
N ASP A 171 4.45 -9.87 -10.02
CA ASP A 171 4.30 -11.28 -9.63
C ASP A 171 4.03 -12.13 -10.88
N THR A 172 5.01 -12.94 -11.27
CA THR A 172 4.93 -13.78 -12.48
C THR A 172 3.95 -14.94 -12.36
N LYS A 173 3.64 -15.42 -11.16
CA LYS A 173 2.62 -16.48 -10.99
C LYS A 173 1.21 -15.95 -11.18
N TRP A 174 0.96 -14.74 -10.73
CA TRP A 174 -0.35 -14.11 -10.85
C TRP A 174 -0.44 -13.17 -12.06
N ALA A 175 0.66 -13.01 -12.77
CA ALA A 175 0.78 -12.14 -13.96
C ALA A 175 0.17 -10.76 -13.70
N THR A 176 0.57 -10.11 -12.60
CA THR A 176 0.02 -8.82 -12.17
C THR A 176 1.06 -7.97 -11.44
N PRO A 177 1.06 -6.65 -11.64
CA PRO A 177 1.89 -5.75 -10.85
C PRO A 177 1.33 -5.60 -9.42
N LEU A 178 2.24 -5.29 -8.47
CA LEU A 178 1.91 -4.93 -7.09
C LEU A 178 2.26 -3.46 -6.85
N SER A 179 1.51 -2.81 -5.97
CA SER A 179 1.83 -1.45 -5.52
C SER A 179 3.01 -1.45 -4.53
N LYS A 180 3.74 -0.33 -4.45
CA LYS A 180 4.81 -0.16 -3.45
C LYS A 180 4.29 -0.30 -2.01
N ALA A 181 3.03 0.02 -1.74
CA ALA A 181 2.41 -0.15 -0.43
C ALA A 181 2.19 -1.62 -0.05
N GLU A 182 1.96 -2.48 -1.04
CA GLU A 182 1.80 -3.92 -0.82
C GLU A 182 3.14 -4.62 -0.54
N VAL A 183 4.25 -4.06 -1.05
CA VAL A 183 5.60 -4.63 -0.96
C VAL A 183 6.45 -3.79 -0.03
N THR A 184 6.30 -3.98 1.28
CA THR A 184 7.05 -3.23 2.30
C THR A 184 7.79 -4.18 3.25
N MET A 185 8.85 -3.67 3.89
CA MET A 185 9.58 -4.40 4.95
C MET A 185 8.65 -4.81 6.09
N ASP A 186 7.75 -3.91 6.49
CA ASP A 186 6.79 -4.16 7.58
C ASP A 186 5.81 -5.29 7.26
N ALA A 187 5.51 -5.49 5.97
CA ALA A 187 4.69 -6.61 5.51
C ALA A 187 5.47 -7.94 5.45
N GLY A 188 6.80 -7.93 5.70
CA GLY A 188 7.66 -9.10 5.56
C GLY A 188 7.88 -9.50 4.09
N ALA A 189 7.80 -8.53 3.19
CA ALA A 189 7.95 -8.73 1.76
C ALA A 189 9.40 -8.95 1.32
N TYR A 190 10.38 -8.54 2.12
CA TYR A 190 11.78 -8.71 1.80
C TYR A 190 12.33 -9.94 2.51
N ILE A 191 12.86 -10.87 1.74
CA ILE A 191 13.42 -12.14 2.20
C ILE A 191 14.88 -12.19 1.78
N GLU A 192 15.75 -12.63 2.70
CA GLU A 192 17.15 -12.81 2.41
C GLU A 192 17.35 -13.99 1.45
N VAL A 193 18.00 -13.71 0.31
CA VAL A 193 18.29 -14.70 -0.74
C VAL A 193 19.78 -14.64 -1.12
N THR A 194 20.26 -15.72 -1.75
CA THR A 194 21.61 -15.78 -2.31
C THR A 194 21.51 -16.00 -3.81
N ASP A 195 21.92 -14.99 -4.56
CA ASP A 195 21.86 -14.98 -6.02
C ASP A 195 23.24 -14.93 -6.67
N PRO A 196 23.39 -15.48 -7.89
CA PRO A 196 24.60 -15.27 -8.66
C PRO A 196 24.71 -13.81 -9.09
N SER A 197 25.90 -13.24 -9.00
CA SER A 197 26.29 -12.02 -9.67
C SER A 197 27.39 -12.32 -10.67
N VAL A 198 27.40 -11.63 -11.79
CA VAL A 198 28.32 -11.91 -12.88
C VAL A 198 29.06 -10.67 -13.35
N TYR A 199 30.30 -10.85 -13.69
CA TYR A 199 31.15 -9.87 -14.36
C TYR A 199 31.13 -10.16 -15.86
N VAL A 200 30.42 -9.33 -16.62
CA VAL A 200 30.11 -9.55 -18.04
C VAL A 200 31.10 -8.77 -18.91
N LYS A 201 31.59 -9.39 -19.97
CA LYS A 201 32.51 -8.78 -20.93
C LYS A 201 31.78 -8.35 -22.18
N PHE A 202 31.73 -7.05 -22.48
CA PHE A 202 31.23 -6.51 -23.73
C PHE A 202 32.42 -6.01 -24.58
N LYS A 203 32.64 -6.61 -25.71
CA LYS A 203 33.79 -6.25 -26.56
C LYS A 203 33.56 -4.88 -27.20
N LEU A 204 34.46 -3.94 -26.97
CA LEU A 204 34.39 -2.60 -27.51
C LEU A 204 34.48 -2.63 -29.06
N VAL A 205 33.63 -1.87 -29.74
CA VAL A 205 33.66 -1.66 -31.20
C VAL A 205 33.91 -0.17 -31.44
N ASP A 206 35.16 0.17 -31.72
CA ASP A 206 35.56 1.53 -32.05
C ASP A 206 36.86 1.51 -32.88
N ASP A 207 36.79 1.89 -34.13
CA ASP A 207 37.95 1.91 -35.06
C ASP A 207 38.98 2.97 -34.66
N GLU A 208 38.59 3.99 -33.87
CA GLU A 208 39.46 5.04 -33.38
C GLU A 208 40.12 4.67 -32.06
N TRP A 209 39.68 3.59 -31.39
CA TRP A 209 40.28 3.14 -30.14
C TRP A 209 41.60 2.41 -30.39
N GLU A 210 42.66 2.97 -29.92
CA GLU A 210 44.01 2.40 -30.10
C GLU A 210 44.12 1.03 -29.42
N ASN A 211 44.25 -0.03 -30.20
CA ASN A 211 44.46 -1.38 -29.69
C ASN A 211 45.94 -1.59 -29.29
N VAL A 212 46.17 -1.84 -28.03
CA VAL A 212 47.48 -2.17 -27.50
C VAL A 212 47.73 -3.68 -27.65
N ASP A 213 48.89 -4.09 -28.04
CA ASP A 213 49.25 -5.51 -28.30
C ASP A 213 48.33 -6.19 -29.34
N GLY A 214 47.62 -5.44 -30.15
CA GLY A 214 46.63 -5.97 -31.15
C GLY A 214 45.39 -6.56 -30.49
N LYS A 215 45.10 -6.22 -29.23
CA LYS A 215 43.91 -6.70 -28.48
C LYS A 215 42.88 -5.62 -28.39
N THR A 216 41.62 -5.98 -28.72
CA THR A 216 40.47 -5.13 -28.48
C THR A 216 40.00 -5.30 -27.04
N PRO A 217 39.82 -4.23 -26.26
CA PRO A 217 39.42 -4.34 -24.88
C PRO A 217 37.92 -4.69 -24.72
N TYR A 218 37.60 -5.25 -23.57
CA TYR A 218 36.22 -5.53 -23.12
C TYR A 218 35.82 -4.54 -22.04
N LEU A 219 34.64 -4.00 -22.14
CA LEU A 219 33.96 -3.34 -21.01
C LEU A 219 33.57 -4.41 -20.02
N LEU A 220 34.01 -4.28 -18.77
CA LEU A 220 33.67 -5.21 -17.69
C LEU A 220 32.50 -4.64 -16.90
N ALA A 221 31.28 -5.08 -17.18
CA ALA A 221 30.09 -4.70 -16.42
C ALA A 221 29.79 -5.73 -15.32
N TRP A 222 29.14 -5.30 -14.25
CA TRP A 222 28.71 -6.18 -13.17
C TRP A 222 27.20 -6.13 -13.03
N THR A 223 26.57 -7.31 -12.86
CA THR A 223 25.13 -7.40 -12.61
C THR A 223 24.81 -8.49 -11.60
N THR A 224 23.77 -8.27 -10.79
CA THR A 224 23.21 -9.22 -9.84
C THR A 224 22.01 -9.99 -10.42
N THR A 225 21.64 -9.68 -11.65
CA THR A 225 20.50 -10.26 -12.35
C THR A 225 20.91 -10.85 -13.70
N PRO A 226 21.68 -11.98 -13.72
CA PRO A 226 22.12 -12.60 -14.98
C PRO A 226 20.99 -12.90 -15.97
N TRP A 227 19.80 -13.16 -15.45
CA TRP A 227 18.59 -13.43 -16.24
C TRP A 227 18.13 -12.23 -17.10
N THR A 228 18.60 -11.00 -16.83
CA THR A 228 18.27 -9.83 -17.68
C THR A 228 19.19 -9.64 -18.88
N LEU A 229 20.32 -10.35 -18.91
CA LEU A 229 21.31 -10.20 -19.98
C LEU A 229 20.78 -10.46 -21.41
N PRO A 230 19.85 -11.41 -21.66
CA PRO A 230 19.23 -11.54 -22.98
C PRO A 230 18.46 -10.29 -23.44
N GLY A 231 18.03 -9.46 -22.51
CA GLY A 231 17.39 -8.16 -22.77
C GLY A 231 18.36 -6.96 -22.80
N ASN A 232 19.66 -7.20 -22.82
CA ASN A 232 20.65 -6.13 -22.91
C ASN A 232 20.49 -5.31 -24.18
N THR A 233 20.40 -4.00 -24.03
CA THR A 233 20.32 -3.06 -25.16
C THR A 233 21.34 -1.92 -25.08
N ALA A 234 21.97 -1.71 -23.91
CA ALA A 234 22.98 -0.68 -23.74
C ALA A 234 23.89 -0.97 -22.55
N VAL A 235 24.89 -0.13 -22.40
CA VAL A 235 25.80 -0.05 -21.23
C VAL A 235 25.87 1.41 -20.78
N ALA A 236 25.89 1.65 -19.47
CA ALA A 236 26.03 2.99 -18.91
C ALA A 236 27.35 3.17 -18.17
N VAL A 237 27.89 4.38 -18.27
CA VAL A 237 29.08 4.86 -17.55
C VAL A 237 28.83 6.24 -16.97
N ASN A 238 29.52 6.59 -15.88
CA ASN A 238 29.46 7.95 -15.35
C ASN A 238 30.52 8.81 -16.04
N PRO A 239 30.16 9.89 -16.76
CA PRO A 239 31.07 10.72 -17.52
C PRO A 239 32.21 11.32 -16.69
N GLY A 240 31.97 11.60 -15.42
CA GLY A 240 32.90 12.24 -14.50
C GLY A 240 33.90 11.28 -13.80
N VAL A 241 33.60 9.97 -13.82
CA VAL A 241 34.46 8.95 -13.19
C VAL A 241 35.71 8.66 -14.03
N ASN A 242 36.79 8.28 -13.34
CA ASN A 242 38.03 7.84 -14.02
C ASN A 242 37.94 6.34 -14.30
N TYR A 243 38.13 5.96 -15.56
CA TYR A 243 38.22 4.58 -16.02
C TYR A 243 39.67 4.24 -16.40
N VAL A 244 39.93 2.97 -16.40
CA VAL A 244 41.22 2.44 -16.81
C VAL A 244 41.03 1.24 -17.73
N GLU A 245 41.94 1.12 -18.70
CA GLU A 245 42.17 -0.11 -19.43
C GLU A 245 43.29 -0.85 -18.74
N VAL A 246 43.05 -2.09 -18.36
CA VAL A 246 44.08 -2.95 -17.72
C VAL A 246 44.30 -4.21 -18.55
N LYS A 247 45.55 -4.66 -18.58
CA LYS A 247 45.91 -5.97 -19.11
C LYS A 247 45.92 -6.96 -17.96
N LEU A 248 45.10 -8.01 -18.09
CA LEU A 248 44.97 -9.12 -17.16
C LEU A 248 45.18 -10.44 -17.93
N GLY A 249 46.37 -11.03 -17.77
CA GLY A 249 46.76 -12.16 -18.62
C GLY A 249 46.78 -11.79 -20.11
N ASP A 250 46.01 -12.45 -20.94
CA ASP A 250 45.88 -12.18 -22.36
C ASP A 250 44.69 -11.27 -22.74
N GLU A 251 43.91 -10.80 -21.79
CA GLU A 251 42.73 -9.96 -22.01
C GLU A 251 42.98 -8.52 -21.58
N HIS A 252 42.31 -7.59 -22.26
CA HIS A 252 42.26 -6.18 -21.89
C HIS A 252 40.86 -5.86 -21.37
N LEU A 253 40.75 -5.30 -20.17
CA LEU A 253 39.48 -4.98 -19.52
C LEU A 253 39.40 -3.48 -19.21
N ILE A 254 38.26 -2.89 -19.43
CA ILE A 254 37.93 -1.51 -19.06
C ILE A 254 36.96 -1.54 -17.86
N LEU A 255 37.31 -0.83 -16.78
CA LEU A 255 36.50 -0.65 -15.59
C LEU A 255 36.88 0.66 -14.88
N ALA A 256 36.07 1.08 -13.90
CA ALA A 256 36.40 2.27 -13.11
C ALA A 256 37.66 2.05 -12.30
N LYS A 257 38.52 3.08 -12.22
CA LYS A 257 39.81 3.02 -11.49
C LYS A 257 39.62 2.65 -10.03
N ASP A 258 38.57 3.19 -9.39
CA ASP A 258 38.36 3.03 -7.95
C ASP A 258 37.79 1.64 -7.59
N THR A 259 37.37 0.84 -8.59
CA THR A 259 36.83 -0.53 -8.41
C THR A 259 37.88 -1.63 -8.67
N LEU A 260 39.11 -1.31 -9.06
CA LEU A 260 40.12 -2.28 -9.46
C LEU A 260 40.38 -3.36 -8.40
N GLU A 261 40.62 -2.93 -7.15
CA GLU A 261 40.91 -3.85 -6.04
C GLU A 261 39.72 -4.73 -5.64
N LEU A 262 38.49 -4.21 -5.86
CA LEU A 262 37.26 -4.90 -5.56
C LEU A 262 36.91 -5.93 -6.66
N ALA A 263 37.04 -5.54 -7.91
CA ALA A 263 36.59 -6.32 -9.05
C ALA A 263 37.63 -7.38 -9.48
N LEU A 264 38.93 -7.02 -9.53
CA LEU A 264 39.99 -7.89 -10.06
C LEU A 264 40.55 -8.84 -8.99
N THR A 265 39.69 -9.79 -8.59
CA THR A 265 40.03 -10.82 -7.59
C THR A 265 39.75 -12.22 -8.12
N ASP A 266 40.48 -13.20 -7.62
CA ASP A 266 40.21 -14.62 -7.89
C ASP A 266 38.94 -15.12 -7.14
N GLU A 267 38.60 -16.41 -7.30
CA GLU A 267 37.46 -17.06 -6.62
C GLU A 267 37.56 -17.08 -5.08
N LYS A 268 38.75 -16.82 -4.55
CA LYS A 268 39.05 -16.74 -3.10
C LYS A 268 39.17 -15.29 -2.62
N HIS A 269 38.81 -14.33 -3.48
CA HIS A 269 38.92 -12.90 -3.25
C HIS A 269 40.37 -12.39 -3.02
N ASN A 270 41.40 -13.09 -3.55
CA ASN A 270 42.73 -12.59 -3.59
C ASN A 270 42.93 -11.67 -4.78
N ALA A 271 43.65 -10.56 -4.60
CA ALA A 271 43.98 -9.63 -5.69
C ALA A 271 44.74 -10.32 -6.82
N LEU A 272 44.37 -10.03 -8.04
CA LEU A 272 45.04 -10.51 -9.25
C LEU A 272 46.09 -9.50 -9.70
N ASP A 273 47.16 -9.98 -10.32
CA ASP A 273 48.17 -9.12 -10.94
C ASP A 273 47.68 -8.58 -12.27
N TYR A 274 47.66 -7.28 -12.42
CA TYR A 274 47.25 -6.59 -13.65
C TYR A 274 48.21 -5.44 -13.97
N GLN A 275 48.24 -5.01 -15.24
CA GLN A 275 48.96 -3.84 -15.68
C GLN A 275 48.01 -2.79 -16.20
N VAL A 276 48.06 -1.56 -15.66
CA VAL A 276 47.31 -0.43 -16.20
C VAL A 276 47.93 0.03 -17.51
N ILE A 277 47.16 0.00 -18.57
CA ILE A 277 47.57 0.42 -19.93
C ILE A 277 47.36 1.93 -20.09
N ARG A 278 46.16 2.41 -19.76
CA ARG A 278 45.81 3.84 -19.84
C ARG A 278 44.72 4.20 -18.85
N SER A 279 44.59 5.48 -18.58
CA SER A 279 43.50 6.05 -17.78
C SER A 279 42.81 7.16 -18.57
N PHE A 280 41.49 7.27 -18.44
CA PHE A 280 40.66 8.23 -19.16
C PHE A 280 39.40 8.54 -18.38
N LYS A 281 38.63 9.54 -18.82
CA LYS A 281 37.33 9.86 -18.25
C LYS A 281 36.20 9.08 -18.91
N GLY A 282 35.11 8.81 -18.18
CA GLY A 282 33.94 8.10 -18.71
C GLY A 282 33.34 8.74 -19.96
N ASN A 283 33.42 10.08 -20.09
CA ASN A 283 32.96 10.78 -21.29
C ASN A 283 33.65 10.34 -22.59
N GLU A 284 34.87 9.75 -22.51
CA GLU A 284 35.58 9.22 -23.66
C GLU A 284 34.99 7.89 -24.18
N LEU A 285 34.19 7.20 -23.34
CA LEU A 285 33.45 5.98 -23.72
C LEU A 285 32.07 6.28 -24.28
N VAL A 286 31.46 7.40 -23.90
CA VAL A 286 30.08 7.73 -24.29
C VAL A 286 29.98 7.85 -25.82
N GLY A 287 28.92 7.21 -26.38
CA GLY A 287 28.65 7.18 -27.81
C GLY A 287 29.39 6.09 -28.58
N LYS A 288 30.32 5.37 -27.96
CA LYS A 288 30.97 4.20 -28.58
C LYS A 288 30.05 2.99 -28.53
N SER A 289 30.32 1.99 -29.35
CA SER A 289 29.54 0.76 -29.49
C SER A 289 30.26 -0.46 -28.92
N TYR A 290 29.54 -1.53 -28.70
CA TYR A 290 30.09 -2.83 -28.32
C TYR A 290 29.42 -3.97 -29.05
N GLU A 291 30.10 -5.13 -29.19
CA GLU A 291 29.50 -6.33 -29.78
C GLU A 291 28.45 -6.91 -28.79
N PRO A 292 27.20 -7.15 -29.26
CA PRO A 292 26.18 -7.78 -28.40
C PRO A 292 26.56 -9.25 -28.07
N ILE A 293 26.24 -9.68 -26.84
CA ILE A 293 26.42 -11.09 -26.44
C ILE A 293 25.29 -11.96 -26.99
N PHE A 294 24.13 -11.37 -27.22
CA PHE A 294 22.95 -12.00 -27.81
C PHE A 294 22.60 -11.32 -29.15
N GLU A 295 21.34 -11.34 -29.52
CA GLU A 295 20.88 -10.75 -30.78
C GLU A 295 21.02 -9.21 -30.76
N HIS A 296 21.26 -8.66 -31.93
CA HIS A 296 21.28 -7.21 -32.16
C HIS A 296 19.83 -6.66 -32.04
N ARG A 297 19.64 -5.61 -31.26
CA ARG A 297 18.31 -5.09 -30.86
C ARG A 297 17.87 -3.83 -31.63
N GLY A 298 18.45 -3.58 -32.80
CA GLY A 298 18.07 -2.47 -33.68
C GLY A 298 18.96 -1.23 -33.55
N ASP A 299 18.54 -0.16 -34.21
CA ASP A 299 19.23 1.13 -34.18
C ASP A 299 19.22 1.71 -32.74
N ASN A 300 20.24 2.44 -32.33
CA ASN A 300 20.48 2.93 -30.98
C ASN A 300 20.71 1.87 -29.87
N ALA A 301 20.71 0.57 -30.23
CA ALA A 301 21.12 -0.47 -29.28
C ALA A 301 22.65 -0.64 -29.30
N HIS A 302 23.16 -1.25 -28.20
CA HIS A 302 24.56 -1.66 -28.02
C HIS A 302 25.55 -0.50 -28.08
N GLN A 303 25.14 0.65 -27.57
CA GLN A 303 25.96 1.83 -27.34
C GLN A 303 26.22 2.09 -25.86
N ILE A 304 27.26 2.88 -25.58
CA ILE A 304 27.64 3.32 -24.23
C ILE A 304 27.01 4.68 -23.97
N TRP A 305 26.20 4.78 -22.93
CA TRP A 305 25.49 6.00 -22.56
C TRP A 305 26.00 6.61 -21.28
N ALA A 306 25.84 7.92 -21.15
CA ALA A 306 26.15 8.65 -19.91
C ALA A 306 25.00 8.46 -18.91
N ALA A 307 25.34 8.14 -17.65
CA ALA A 307 24.38 8.07 -16.56
C ALA A 307 25.00 8.47 -15.22
N ASP A 308 24.44 9.50 -14.58
CA ASP A 308 24.99 10.03 -13.33
C ASP A 308 24.77 9.10 -12.13
N TYR A 309 23.79 8.19 -12.21
CA TYR A 309 23.53 7.18 -11.19
C TYR A 309 24.56 6.05 -11.11
N VAL A 310 25.43 5.92 -12.10
CA VAL A 310 26.51 4.93 -12.08
C VAL A 310 27.54 5.33 -11.02
N THR A 311 27.71 4.47 -10.00
CA THR A 311 28.63 4.68 -8.88
C THR A 311 29.83 3.74 -8.94
N THR A 312 30.84 3.98 -8.09
CA THR A 312 32.01 3.13 -7.92
C THR A 312 32.08 2.48 -6.54
N GLU A 313 30.99 2.53 -5.78
CA GLU A 313 30.91 1.94 -4.44
C GLU A 313 30.83 0.41 -4.48
N SER A 314 30.29 -0.14 -5.58
CA SER A 314 30.19 -1.57 -5.84
C SER A 314 30.32 -1.87 -7.33
N GLY A 315 30.59 -3.12 -7.67
CA GLY A 315 30.70 -3.57 -9.05
C GLY A 315 31.96 -3.07 -9.75
N THR A 316 31.81 -2.58 -10.97
CA THR A 316 32.91 -2.20 -11.86
C THR A 316 32.86 -0.74 -12.33
N GLY A 317 31.83 0.02 -11.94
CA GLY A 317 31.55 1.35 -12.45
C GLY A 317 31.02 1.35 -13.90
N ILE A 318 30.65 0.20 -14.44
CA ILE A 318 29.99 0.01 -15.73
C ILE A 318 28.72 -0.82 -15.50
N VAL A 319 27.59 -0.30 -15.93
CA VAL A 319 26.27 -0.93 -15.69
C VAL A 319 25.69 -1.47 -16.99
N HIS A 320 25.31 -2.73 -16.98
CA HIS A 320 24.50 -3.35 -18.02
C HIS A 320 23.07 -2.82 -17.97
N LEU A 321 22.53 -2.36 -19.09
CA LEU A 321 21.16 -1.85 -19.19
C LEU A 321 20.24 -2.87 -19.87
N ALA A 322 19.16 -3.19 -19.18
CA ALA A 322 18.00 -3.94 -19.71
C ALA A 322 16.73 -3.15 -19.37
N PRO A 323 16.35 -2.17 -20.18
CA PRO A 323 15.29 -1.19 -19.86
C PRO A 323 13.95 -1.80 -19.48
N ALA A 324 13.63 -2.98 -20.00
CA ALA A 324 12.40 -3.69 -19.62
C ALA A 324 12.39 -4.19 -18.16
N TYR A 325 13.55 -4.20 -17.45
CA TYR A 325 13.71 -4.85 -16.15
C TYR A 325 14.41 -4.00 -15.08
N GLY A 326 14.69 -2.73 -15.36
CA GLY A 326 15.30 -1.76 -14.44
C GLY A 326 14.62 -0.40 -14.55
N GLU A 327 14.25 0.21 -13.41
CA GLU A 327 13.54 1.51 -13.39
C GLU A 327 14.43 2.62 -13.96
N GLU A 328 15.68 2.73 -13.51
CA GLU A 328 16.65 3.72 -13.99
C GLU A 328 17.04 3.47 -15.44
N ASP A 329 17.17 2.20 -15.86
CA ASP A 329 17.44 1.81 -17.23
C ASP A 329 16.29 2.24 -18.17
N PHE A 330 15.04 2.05 -17.73
CA PHE A 330 13.85 2.40 -18.47
C PHE A 330 13.70 3.91 -18.64
N ASP A 331 13.95 4.67 -17.59
CA ASP A 331 13.86 6.13 -17.63
C ASP A 331 14.93 6.71 -18.57
N LEU A 332 16.18 6.23 -18.48
CA LEU A 332 17.24 6.60 -19.41
C LEU A 332 16.88 6.21 -20.83
N ALA A 333 16.36 4.99 -21.03
CA ALA A 333 15.97 4.51 -22.36
C ALA A 333 14.93 5.40 -23.03
N ARG A 334 13.95 5.87 -22.27
CA ARG A 334 12.93 6.80 -22.77
C ARG A 334 13.48 8.18 -23.08
N GLU A 335 14.43 8.65 -22.31
CA GLU A 335 15.06 9.96 -22.52
C GLU A 335 15.90 9.99 -23.79
N VAL A 336 16.70 8.95 -24.02
CA VAL A 336 17.69 8.95 -25.11
C VAL A 336 17.34 8.03 -26.28
N GLY A 337 16.21 7.34 -26.24
CA GLY A 337 15.71 6.51 -27.34
C GLY A 337 16.36 5.12 -27.45
N ILE A 338 16.82 4.52 -26.32
CA ILE A 338 17.30 3.13 -26.29
C ILE A 338 16.09 2.19 -26.45
N PRO A 339 16.19 1.10 -27.22
CA PRO A 339 15.12 0.13 -27.35
C PRO A 339 14.78 -0.56 -26.00
N VAL A 340 13.48 -0.65 -25.69
CA VAL A 340 12.96 -1.45 -24.57
C VAL A 340 12.57 -2.83 -25.10
N VAL A 341 13.27 -3.88 -24.68
CA VAL A 341 13.10 -5.24 -25.23
C VAL A 341 12.57 -6.17 -24.15
N HIS A 342 11.37 -6.70 -24.37
CA HIS A 342 10.74 -7.69 -23.52
C HIS A 342 11.12 -9.10 -23.96
N VAL A 343 12.00 -9.77 -23.21
CA VAL A 343 12.43 -11.15 -23.50
C VAL A 343 11.67 -12.21 -22.70
N LEU A 344 10.75 -11.78 -21.82
CA LEU A 344 9.95 -12.64 -20.96
C LEU A 344 8.45 -12.44 -21.23
N ASP A 345 7.70 -13.54 -21.14
CA ASP A 345 6.24 -13.51 -21.13
C ASP A 345 5.69 -13.03 -19.76
N ASP A 346 4.36 -12.99 -19.61
CA ASP A 346 3.70 -12.54 -18.38
C ASP A 346 3.93 -13.47 -17.18
N TYR A 347 4.38 -14.69 -17.41
CA TYR A 347 4.65 -15.68 -16.37
C TYR A 347 6.14 -15.82 -16.04
N GLY A 348 6.99 -14.91 -16.55
CA GLY A 348 8.43 -14.90 -16.30
C GLY A 348 9.21 -15.98 -17.02
N LYS A 349 8.67 -16.50 -18.11
CA LYS A 349 9.35 -17.44 -19.01
C LYS A 349 9.92 -16.71 -20.21
N TYR A 350 11.07 -17.14 -20.70
CA TYR A 350 11.64 -16.58 -21.90
C TYR A 350 10.71 -16.79 -23.10
N SER A 351 10.38 -15.71 -23.78
CA SER A 351 9.53 -15.70 -24.99
C SER A 351 10.32 -15.85 -26.27
N GLU A 352 11.66 -15.80 -26.20
CA GLU A 352 12.57 -15.92 -27.32
C GLU A 352 13.97 -16.43 -26.92
N GLY A 353 14.82 -16.70 -27.89
CA GLY A 353 16.23 -17.00 -27.69
C GLY A 353 16.52 -18.42 -27.19
N GLU A 354 17.73 -18.60 -26.66
CA GLU A 354 18.30 -19.90 -26.27
C GLU A 354 17.47 -20.60 -25.17
N TRP A 355 16.83 -19.84 -24.29
CA TRP A 355 16.07 -20.35 -23.13
C TRP A 355 14.55 -20.24 -23.31
N LEU A 356 14.07 -20.26 -24.56
CA LEU A 356 12.64 -20.17 -24.86
C LEU A 356 11.79 -21.15 -24.01
N GLY A 357 10.82 -20.61 -23.27
CA GLY A 357 9.89 -21.36 -22.43
C GLY A 357 10.39 -21.71 -21.03
N GLU A 358 11.67 -21.45 -20.73
CA GLU A 358 12.24 -21.71 -19.41
C GLU A 358 11.91 -20.55 -18.41
N ASP A 359 11.68 -20.90 -17.14
CA ASP A 359 11.41 -19.94 -16.06
C ASP A 359 12.71 -19.29 -15.58
N VAL A 360 12.74 -17.96 -15.50
CA VAL A 360 13.95 -17.20 -15.16
C VAL A 360 14.51 -17.53 -13.77
N TRP A 361 13.65 -17.84 -12.80
CA TRP A 361 14.10 -18.12 -11.43
C TRP A 361 14.72 -19.50 -11.33
N GLU A 362 14.22 -20.47 -12.11
CA GLU A 362 14.74 -21.83 -12.13
C GLU A 362 16.11 -21.89 -12.83
N ILE A 363 16.30 -21.12 -13.91
CA ILE A 363 17.52 -21.24 -14.72
C ILE A 363 18.55 -20.12 -14.49
N ASN A 364 18.31 -19.16 -13.57
CA ASN A 364 19.22 -18.01 -13.34
C ASN A 364 20.69 -18.43 -13.13
N LYS A 365 20.93 -19.50 -12.33
CA LYS A 365 22.28 -20.07 -12.13
C LYS A 365 22.84 -20.75 -13.37
N THR A 366 21.97 -21.35 -14.16
CA THR A 366 22.37 -22.00 -15.44
C THR A 366 22.80 -20.97 -16.45
N ILE A 367 22.08 -19.85 -16.56
CA ILE A 367 22.46 -18.72 -17.43
C ILE A 367 23.88 -18.25 -17.09
N ALA A 368 24.15 -17.95 -15.81
CA ALA A 368 25.47 -17.49 -15.36
C ALA A 368 26.58 -18.45 -15.76
N LYS A 369 26.37 -19.78 -15.58
CA LYS A 369 27.36 -20.82 -15.93
C LYS A 369 27.54 -20.95 -17.43
N THR A 370 26.46 -20.95 -18.21
CA THR A 370 26.53 -21.03 -19.68
C THR A 370 27.33 -19.85 -20.25
N LEU A 371 27.09 -18.64 -19.74
CA LEU A 371 27.84 -17.45 -20.18
C LEU A 371 29.32 -17.50 -19.77
N LEU A 372 29.63 -18.06 -18.60
CA LEU A 372 31.02 -18.29 -18.20
C LEU A 372 31.73 -19.29 -19.13
N GLU A 373 31.08 -20.40 -19.45
CA GLU A 373 31.61 -21.42 -20.36
C GLU A 373 31.80 -20.89 -21.78
N ARG A 374 30.97 -19.97 -22.24
CA ARG A 374 31.12 -19.27 -23.53
C ARG A 374 32.22 -18.21 -23.53
N GLY A 375 32.67 -17.78 -22.34
CA GLY A 375 33.65 -16.72 -22.20
C GLY A 375 33.06 -15.31 -22.24
N ASP A 376 31.75 -15.13 -22.24
CA ASP A 376 31.05 -13.84 -22.14
C ASP A 376 31.05 -13.29 -20.74
N VAL A 377 31.14 -14.14 -19.74
CA VAL A 377 31.29 -13.80 -18.32
C VAL A 377 32.71 -14.11 -17.91
N TRP A 378 33.35 -13.16 -17.26
CA TRP A 378 34.73 -13.32 -16.74
C TRP A 378 34.75 -14.09 -15.39
N LYS A 379 33.81 -13.76 -14.47
CA LYS A 379 33.72 -14.35 -13.13
C LYS A 379 32.28 -14.39 -12.63
N ILE A 380 31.93 -15.41 -11.84
CA ILE A 380 30.69 -15.51 -11.10
C ILE A 380 31.01 -15.38 -9.61
N ASP A 381 30.32 -14.46 -8.93
CA ASP A 381 30.27 -14.37 -7.48
C ASP A 381 28.85 -14.64 -7.00
N TYR A 382 28.65 -14.77 -5.69
CA TYR A 382 27.34 -14.93 -5.06
C TYR A 382 27.14 -13.83 -4.05
N ILE A 383 25.99 -13.14 -4.14
CA ILE A 383 25.63 -12.11 -3.18
C ILE A 383 24.47 -12.58 -2.29
N ARG A 384 24.55 -12.21 -1.03
CA ARG A 384 23.48 -12.40 -0.06
C ARG A 384 22.81 -11.03 0.15
N HIS A 385 21.53 -10.95 -0.17
CA HIS A 385 20.80 -9.69 -0.12
C HIS A 385 19.33 -9.92 0.16
N GLU A 386 18.64 -8.88 0.63
CA GLU A 386 17.19 -8.89 0.74
C GLU A 386 16.55 -8.65 -0.61
N TYR A 387 15.57 -9.47 -0.97
CA TYR A 387 14.90 -9.44 -2.26
C TYR A 387 13.37 -9.38 -2.08
N PRO A 388 12.63 -8.56 -2.87
CA PRO A 388 11.19 -8.42 -2.73
C PRO A 388 10.44 -9.70 -3.11
N HIS A 389 9.49 -10.07 -2.27
CA HIS A 389 8.55 -11.16 -2.47
C HIS A 389 7.13 -10.65 -2.25
N ASN A 390 6.17 -11.27 -2.89
CA ASN A 390 4.77 -11.03 -2.60
C ASN A 390 4.48 -11.45 -1.13
N PRO A 391 4.14 -10.53 -0.23
CA PRO A 391 4.04 -10.83 1.20
C PRO A 391 2.89 -11.79 1.53
N ARG A 392 1.99 -12.01 0.59
CA ARG A 392 0.82 -12.88 0.77
C ARG A 392 1.01 -14.28 0.23
N THR A 393 1.72 -14.40 -0.87
CA THR A 393 1.92 -15.68 -1.56
C THR A 393 3.31 -16.25 -1.35
N GLY A 394 4.28 -15.41 -0.95
CA GLY A 394 5.69 -15.76 -0.85
C GLY A 394 6.40 -15.86 -2.21
N ASN A 395 5.74 -15.49 -3.31
CA ASN A 395 6.35 -15.53 -4.63
C ASN A 395 7.41 -14.45 -4.77
N ARG A 396 8.51 -14.78 -5.42
CA ARG A 396 9.55 -13.83 -5.77
C ARG A 396 9.01 -12.83 -6.79
N LEU A 397 9.27 -11.54 -6.60
CA LEU A 397 8.86 -10.48 -7.51
C LEU A 397 9.98 -10.14 -8.48
N MET A 398 9.64 -9.63 -9.66
CA MET A 398 10.61 -9.02 -10.57
C MET A 398 10.26 -7.55 -10.82
N TYR A 399 11.25 -6.77 -11.17
CA TYR A 399 11.04 -5.47 -11.80
C TYR A 399 10.80 -5.70 -13.28
N ARG A 400 9.69 -5.18 -13.81
CA ARG A 400 9.32 -5.35 -15.21
C ARG A 400 8.58 -4.11 -15.72
N ALA A 401 8.97 -3.62 -16.91
CA ALA A 401 8.19 -2.64 -17.65
C ALA A 401 6.84 -3.28 -18.04
N HIS A 402 5.77 -2.65 -17.64
CA HIS A 402 4.42 -3.17 -17.82
C HIS A 402 3.48 -2.04 -18.25
N PRO A 403 2.65 -2.26 -19.29
CA PRO A 403 1.67 -1.28 -19.71
C PRO A 403 0.55 -1.19 -18.67
N GLY A 404 0.08 0.01 -18.42
CA GLY A 404 -0.98 0.23 -17.43
C GLY A 404 -1.60 1.61 -17.53
N TRP A 405 -2.53 1.84 -16.62
CA TRP A 405 -3.19 3.13 -16.43
C TRP A 405 -2.68 3.75 -15.15
N PHE A 406 -2.17 4.95 -15.25
CA PHE A 406 -1.45 5.61 -14.16
C PHE A 406 -2.13 6.90 -13.74
N MET A 407 -2.16 7.16 -12.45
CA MET A 407 -2.45 8.47 -11.89
C MET A 407 -1.15 9.28 -11.82
N ASP A 408 -1.16 10.46 -12.39
CA ASP A 408 -0.05 11.42 -12.41
C ASP A 408 0.15 12.00 -11.01
N ILE A 409 0.98 11.35 -10.20
CA ILE A 409 1.35 11.80 -8.86
C ILE A 409 2.39 12.90 -8.95
N ASP A 410 3.28 12.83 -9.92
CA ASP A 410 4.33 13.83 -10.11
C ASP A 410 3.73 15.22 -10.40
N GLY A 411 2.75 15.29 -11.30
CA GLY A 411 2.06 16.52 -11.66
C GLY A 411 1.21 17.14 -10.53
N GLN A 412 0.75 16.33 -9.56
CA GLN A 412 -0.04 16.84 -8.42
C GLN A 412 0.73 16.89 -7.09
N ARG A 413 2.00 16.49 -7.06
CA ARG A 413 2.83 16.40 -5.85
C ARG A 413 2.88 17.69 -5.04
N THR A 414 3.08 18.82 -5.71
CA THR A 414 3.13 20.13 -5.05
C THR A 414 1.84 20.43 -4.31
N GLU A 415 0.69 20.21 -4.96
CA GLU A 415 -0.63 20.44 -4.37
C GLU A 415 -0.87 19.52 -3.17
N MET A 416 -0.48 18.23 -3.26
CA MET A 416 -0.57 17.29 -2.15
C MET A 416 0.28 17.73 -0.95
N LEU A 417 1.50 18.23 -1.19
CA LEU A 417 2.39 18.72 -0.13
C LEU A 417 1.85 19.98 0.55
N GLU A 418 1.31 20.92 -0.23
CA GLU A 418 0.67 22.15 0.27
C GLU A 418 -0.55 21.82 1.14
N GLN A 419 -1.44 20.94 0.67
CA GLN A 419 -2.61 20.53 1.43
C GLN A 419 -2.23 19.82 2.73
N ASN A 420 -1.20 18.98 2.73
CA ASN A 420 -0.68 18.38 3.96
C ASN A 420 -0.13 19.43 4.92
N SER A 421 0.69 20.35 4.42
CA SER A 421 1.37 21.36 5.25
C SER A 421 0.38 22.30 5.92
N GLU A 422 -0.61 22.79 5.17
CA GLU A 422 -1.49 23.88 5.59
C GLU A 422 -2.76 23.37 6.31
N ASN A 423 -3.31 22.22 5.92
CA ASN A 423 -4.68 21.85 6.25
C ASN A 423 -4.82 20.55 7.07
N ILE A 424 -3.72 19.82 7.32
CA ILE A 424 -3.78 18.56 8.07
C ILE A 424 -2.93 18.64 9.35
N ASN A 425 -3.53 18.30 10.47
CA ASN A 425 -2.86 18.14 11.75
C ASN A 425 -2.58 16.65 12.01
N TRP A 426 -1.35 16.34 12.40
CA TRP A 426 -0.92 14.97 12.68
C TRP A 426 -0.57 14.79 14.16
N PHE A 427 -1.00 13.70 14.72
CA PHE A 427 -0.75 13.29 16.10
C PHE A 427 -0.14 11.88 16.10
N PRO A 428 1.16 11.73 16.41
CA PRO A 428 2.12 12.79 16.77
C PRO A 428 2.58 13.64 15.57
N ASP A 429 2.92 14.89 15.84
CA ASP A 429 3.25 15.91 14.83
C ASP A 429 4.45 15.53 13.92
N HIS A 430 5.43 14.81 14.44
CA HIS A 430 6.61 14.39 13.66
C HIS A 430 6.27 13.50 12.44
N ILE A 431 5.10 12.88 12.41
CA ILE A 431 4.63 12.07 11.26
C ILE A 431 4.40 12.96 10.03
N LYS A 432 3.91 14.19 10.23
CA LYS A 432 3.58 15.15 9.17
C LYS A 432 4.76 15.35 8.21
N HIS A 433 5.89 15.81 8.72
CA HIS A 433 7.08 16.14 7.94
C HIS A 433 8.09 14.98 7.85
N GLY A 434 8.05 14.06 8.82
CA GLY A 434 8.97 12.93 8.89
C GLY A 434 8.63 11.78 7.95
N ARG A 435 7.37 11.31 7.96
CA ARG A 435 6.94 10.13 7.18
C ARG A 435 5.99 10.47 6.05
N PHE A 436 4.93 11.20 6.30
CA PHE A 436 3.90 11.44 5.29
C PHE A 436 4.40 12.34 4.14
N GLU A 437 5.02 13.45 4.47
CA GLU A 437 5.65 14.33 3.48
C GLU A 437 6.69 13.59 2.62
N LYS A 438 7.56 12.78 3.25
CA LYS A 438 8.54 11.96 2.52
C LYS A 438 7.89 10.92 1.63
N THR A 439 6.77 10.35 2.05
CA THR A 439 5.98 9.43 1.21
C THR A 439 5.49 10.14 -0.04
N ILE A 440 4.92 11.34 0.08
CA ILE A 440 4.47 12.12 -1.07
C ILE A 440 5.66 12.50 -1.97
N GLN A 441 6.77 12.97 -1.38
CA GLN A 441 7.96 13.39 -2.12
C GLN A 441 8.58 12.28 -2.97
N SER A 442 8.57 11.05 -2.48
CA SER A 442 9.20 9.89 -3.14
C SER A 442 8.22 9.01 -3.92
N ALA A 443 6.92 9.29 -3.86
CA ALA A 443 5.94 8.46 -4.56
C ALA A 443 6.06 8.62 -6.08
N PRO A 444 6.17 7.52 -6.84
CA PRO A 444 6.07 7.57 -8.29
C PRO A 444 4.60 7.74 -8.72
N ASP A 445 4.39 7.91 -10.03
CA ASP A 445 3.07 7.76 -10.62
C ASP A 445 2.44 6.42 -10.23
N TRP A 446 1.17 6.47 -9.89
CA TRP A 446 0.48 5.32 -9.31
C TRP A 446 -0.21 4.49 -10.37
N ASN A 447 0.22 3.24 -10.57
CA ASN A 447 -0.47 2.29 -11.44
C ASN A 447 -1.82 1.88 -10.84
N LEU A 448 -2.90 2.28 -11.50
CA LEU A 448 -4.29 1.99 -11.12
C LEU A 448 -4.79 0.65 -11.66
N SER A 449 -4.17 0.12 -12.72
CA SER A 449 -4.63 -1.09 -13.38
C SER A 449 -4.06 -2.37 -12.77
N ARG A 450 -4.89 -3.41 -12.70
CA ARG A 450 -4.51 -4.75 -12.23
C ARG A 450 -4.97 -5.80 -13.21
N ASP A 451 -4.09 -6.78 -13.46
CA ASP A 451 -4.40 -7.97 -14.26
C ASP A 451 -5.03 -9.07 -13.41
N ARG A 452 -6.13 -8.70 -12.73
CA ARG A 452 -6.84 -9.51 -11.76
C ARG A 452 -8.34 -9.58 -12.09
N PHE A 453 -9.13 -10.17 -11.21
CA PHE A 453 -10.54 -10.47 -11.48
C PHE A 453 -11.51 -9.82 -10.48
N TRP A 454 -11.19 -9.87 -9.16
CA TRP A 454 -12.09 -9.43 -8.10
C TRP A 454 -11.77 -8.02 -7.60
N ALA A 455 -12.21 -7.05 -8.36
CA ALA A 455 -12.19 -5.63 -8.04
C ALA A 455 -13.12 -4.88 -9.01
N THR A 456 -13.29 -3.58 -8.82
CA THR A 456 -14.05 -2.73 -9.74
C THR A 456 -13.44 -2.81 -11.14
N ALA A 457 -14.22 -3.22 -12.12
CA ALA A 457 -13.79 -3.25 -13.51
C ALA A 457 -13.44 -1.84 -14.01
N MET A 458 -12.33 -1.69 -14.70
CA MET A 458 -11.94 -0.38 -15.25
C MET A 458 -12.95 0.11 -16.27
N PRO A 459 -13.42 1.38 -16.17
CA PRO A 459 -14.45 1.92 -17.05
C PRO A 459 -13.88 2.42 -18.38
N VAL A 460 -13.07 1.61 -19.04
CA VAL A 460 -12.35 1.98 -20.26
C VAL A 460 -12.70 1.04 -21.40
N TRP A 461 -13.20 1.62 -22.48
CA TRP A 461 -13.47 0.95 -23.74
C TRP A 461 -12.54 1.48 -24.81
N LYS A 462 -12.03 0.60 -25.65
CA LYS A 462 -11.14 0.91 -26.75
C LYS A 462 -11.70 0.42 -28.08
N GLY A 463 -11.45 1.15 -29.16
CA GLY A 463 -11.79 0.75 -30.51
C GLY A 463 -10.77 1.27 -31.50
N ILE A 464 -10.67 0.62 -32.65
CA ILE A 464 -9.78 1.02 -33.74
C ILE A 464 -10.64 1.45 -34.93
N ASP A 465 -10.38 2.63 -35.47
CA ASP A 465 -11.07 3.11 -36.68
C ASP A 465 -10.53 2.48 -37.96
N VAL A 466 -11.13 2.84 -39.08
CA VAL A 466 -10.77 2.33 -40.42
C VAL A 466 -9.36 2.72 -40.86
N ASP A 467 -8.80 3.76 -40.28
CA ASP A 467 -7.44 4.24 -40.57
C ASP A 467 -6.39 3.61 -39.59
N GLY A 468 -6.82 2.70 -38.71
CA GLY A 468 -5.97 2.00 -37.75
C GLY A 468 -5.65 2.82 -36.50
N LYS A 469 -6.35 3.93 -36.26
CA LYS A 469 -6.13 4.78 -35.11
C LYS A 469 -6.96 4.27 -33.91
N GLU A 470 -6.33 4.13 -32.78
CA GLU A 470 -6.99 3.78 -31.51
C GLU A 470 -7.80 4.96 -30.94
N HIS A 471 -8.99 4.64 -30.48
CA HIS A 471 -9.90 5.54 -29.79
C HIS A 471 -10.21 5.00 -28.40
N ILE A 472 -10.20 5.87 -27.40
CA ILE A 472 -10.47 5.53 -26.00
C ILE A 472 -11.73 6.22 -25.56
N LYS A 473 -12.63 5.47 -24.93
CA LYS A 473 -13.84 5.98 -24.29
C LYS A 473 -13.82 5.59 -22.80
N VAL A 474 -13.75 6.56 -21.92
CA VAL A 474 -13.87 6.39 -20.46
C VAL A 474 -15.30 6.71 -20.06
N ILE A 475 -15.95 5.79 -19.36
CA ILE A 475 -17.35 5.86 -18.94
C ILE A 475 -17.42 6.28 -17.47
N GLY A 476 -18.20 7.33 -17.18
CA GLY A 476 -18.30 7.87 -15.83
C GLY A 476 -19.53 7.45 -15.03
N SER A 477 -20.47 6.72 -15.66
CA SER A 477 -21.71 6.26 -14.98
C SER A 477 -22.34 5.07 -15.70
N TYR A 478 -23.13 4.31 -14.96
CA TYR A 478 -23.93 3.21 -15.55
C TYR A 478 -25.00 3.73 -16.52
N ALA A 479 -25.55 4.90 -16.25
CA ALA A 479 -26.50 5.56 -17.15
C ALA A 479 -25.84 5.95 -18.49
N GLU A 480 -24.60 6.42 -18.49
CA GLU A 480 -23.83 6.68 -19.70
C GLU A 480 -23.60 5.40 -20.50
N LEU A 481 -23.17 4.32 -19.83
CA LEU A 481 -22.96 3.02 -20.45
C LEU A 481 -24.27 2.47 -21.07
N LYS A 482 -25.38 2.53 -20.35
CA LYS A 482 -26.71 2.12 -20.84
C LYS A 482 -27.13 2.93 -22.08
N LYS A 483 -26.86 4.24 -22.09
CA LYS A 483 -27.17 5.10 -23.24
C LYS A 483 -26.41 4.68 -24.49
N LEU A 484 -25.15 4.25 -24.35
CA LEU A 484 -24.28 3.88 -25.46
C LEU A 484 -24.53 2.44 -25.95
N SER A 485 -24.71 1.51 -25.03
CA SER A 485 -24.81 0.07 -25.31
C SER A 485 -26.23 -0.46 -25.40
N GLY A 486 -27.21 0.24 -24.79
CA GLY A 486 -28.58 -0.26 -24.58
C GLY A 486 -28.69 -1.29 -23.46
N VAL A 487 -27.61 -1.63 -22.76
CA VAL A 487 -27.55 -2.69 -21.74
C VAL A 487 -27.47 -2.09 -20.34
N GLU A 488 -28.20 -2.67 -19.42
CA GLU A 488 -28.11 -2.39 -17.98
C GLU A 488 -27.85 -3.71 -17.23
N LEU A 489 -26.91 -3.69 -16.28
CA LEU A 489 -26.54 -4.86 -15.51
C LEU A 489 -26.97 -4.73 -14.04
N GLU A 490 -27.26 -5.87 -13.43
CA GLU A 490 -27.42 -5.95 -11.97
C GLU A 490 -26.08 -5.94 -11.24
N ASP A 491 -25.04 -6.50 -11.86
CA ASP A 491 -23.68 -6.59 -11.34
C ASP A 491 -22.69 -6.12 -12.43
N TYR A 492 -21.85 -5.13 -12.12
CA TYR A 492 -20.86 -4.55 -13.03
C TYR A 492 -19.44 -5.10 -12.82
N HIS A 493 -19.29 -6.21 -12.10
CA HIS A 493 -18.03 -6.97 -12.08
C HIS A 493 -17.80 -7.69 -13.41
N ARG A 494 -16.56 -8.12 -13.62
CA ARG A 494 -16.24 -9.12 -14.64
C ARG A 494 -16.91 -10.46 -14.29
N PRO A 495 -17.33 -11.31 -15.27
CA PRO A 495 -17.20 -11.09 -16.71
C PRO A 495 -18.35 -10.28 -17.32
N TRP A 496 -19.43 -10.02 -16.59
CA TRP A 496 -20.68 -9.46 -17.15
C TRP A 496 -20.48 -8.12 -17.84
N VAL A 497 -19.64 -7.23 -17.28
CA VAL A 497 -19.33 -5.93 -17.88
C VAL A 497 -18.42 -6.07 -19.10
N ASP A 498 -17.63 -7.14 -19.21
CA ASP A 498 -16.73 -7.38 -20.33
C ASP A 498 -17.48 -7.62 -21.63
N ASP A 499 -18.70 -8.16 -21.56
CA ASP A 499 -19.55 -8.44 -22.72
C ASP A 499 -20.23 -7.20 -23.29
N ILE A 500 -20.15 -6.06 -22.61
CA ILE A 500 -20.78 -4.82 -23.09
C ILE A 500 -19.89 -4.16 -24.15
N LYS A 501 -20.42 -4.10 -25.37
CA LYS A 501 -19.81 -3.47 -26.55
C LYS A 501 -20.75 -2.44 -27.14
N PHE A 502 -20.25 -1.46 -27.83
CA PHE A 502 -21.05 -0.45 -28.49
C PHE A 502 -20.27 0.20 -29.67
N ASP A 503 -21.02 0.83 -30.56
CA ASP A 503 -20.46 1.52 -31.73
C ASP A 503 -20.70 3.03 -31.61
N ILE A 504 -19.66 3.84 -31.85
CA ILE A 504 -19.74 5.29 -31.97
C ILE A 504 -18.99 5.72 -33.23
N ASP A 505 -19.66 6.47 -34.10
CA ASP A 505 -19.08 7.05 -35.33
C ASP A 505 -18.34 6.04 -36.21
N GLY A 506 -18.84 4.79 -36.24
CA GLY A 506 -18.27 3.70 -37.02
C GLY A 506 -17.09 2.98 -36.36
N VAL A 507 -16.74 3.32 -35.13
CA VAL A 507 -15.73 2.64 -34.32
C VAL A 507 -16.41 1.68 -33.37
N HIS A 508 -16.02 0.41 -33.37
CA HIS A 508 -16.46 -0.62 -32.44
C HIS A 508 -15.62 -0.59 -31.18
N TYR A 509 -16.28 -0.41 -30.01
CA TYR A 509 -15.62 -0.31 -28.72
C TYR A 509 -15.83 -1.56 -27.90
N GLU A 510 -14.74 -2.11 -27.38
CA GLU A 510 -14.69 -3.22 -26.43
C GLU A 510 -14.01 -2.78 -25.13
N ARG A 511 -14.42 -3.32 -23.99
CA ARG A 511 -13.82 -3.01 -22.70
C ARG A 511 -12.42 -3.65 -22.58
N ILE A 512 -11.49 -2.96 -21.95
CA ILE A 512 -10.19 -3.53 -21.60
C ILE A 512 -10.36 -4.55 -20.44
N ASP A 513 -9.55 -5.60 -20.41
CA ASP A 513 -9.66 -6.71 -19.45
C ASP A 513 -9.00 -6.44 -18.08
N LYS A 514 -8.92 -5.17 -17.68
CA LYS A 514 -8.30 -4.73 -16.43
C LYS A 514 -9.36 -4.44 -15.35
N VAL A 515 -8.92 -4.54 -14.09
CA VAL A 515 -9.63 -4.06 -12.92
C VAL A 515 -8.82 -2.98 -12.20
N LEU A 516 -9.46 -2.21 -11.32
CA LEU A 516 -8.80 -1.15 -10.56
C LEU A 516 -8.05 -1.69 -9.34
N ASP A 517 -7.02 -0.96 -8.93
CA ASP A 517 -6.35 -1.15 -7.65
C ASP A 517 -7.33 -0.91 -6.49
N GLY A 518 -7.40 -1.84 -5.53
CA GLY A 518 -8.25 -1.71 -4.35
C GLY A 518 -7.95 -0.47 -3.50
N TRP A 519 -6.73 0.07 -3.56
CA TRP A 519 -6.40 1.34 -2.92
C TRP A 519 -7.07 2.55 -3.55
N PHE A 520 -7.37 2.50 -4.85
CA PHE A 520 -8.18 3.54 -5.49
C PHE A 520 -9.62 3.51 -4.98
N GLU A 521 -10.15 2.31 -4.75
CA GLU A 521 -11.47 2.13 -4.19
C GLU A 521 -11.54 2.61 -2.73
N SER A 522 -10.65 2.13 -1.87
CA SER A 522 -10.64 2.53 -0.46
C SER A 522 -10.24 4.00 -0.26
N GLY A 523 -9.42 4.56 -1.15
CA GLY A 523 -9.08 5.98 -1.20
C GLY A 523 -10.24 6.89 -1.60
N SER A 524 -11.23 6.33 -2.27
CA SER A 524 -12.45 7.04 -2.72
C SER A 524 -13.57 7.05 -1.67
N MET A 525 -13.36 6.42 -0.52
CA MET A 525 -14.38 6.29 0.52
C MET A 525 -15.04 7.61 0.96
N PRO A 526 -14.35 8.77 1.04
CA PRO A 526 -15.00 10.01 1.48
C PRO A 526 -16.25 10.39 0.70
N PHE A 527 -16.30 10.07 -0.58
CA PHE A 527 -17.42 10.39 -1.46
C PHE A 527 -18.21 9.14 -1.89
N ALA A 528 -17.54 8.01 -2.13
CA ALA A 528 -18.17 6.81 -2.64
C ALA A 528 -19.15 6.16 -1.64
N GLN A 529 -18.92 6.29 -0.32
CA GLN A 529 -19.86 5.84 0.70
C GLN A 529 -21.23 6.51 0.62
N PHE A 530 -21.34 7.64 -0.05
CA PHE A 530 -22.59 8.39 -0.24
C PHE A 530 -23.20 8.20 -1.63
N HIS A 531 -22.60 7.40 -2.50
CA HIS A 531 -22.94 7.30 -3.92
C HIS A 531 -22.83 8.66 -4.64
N TYR A 532 -21.88 9.51 -4.20
CA TYR A 532 -21.63 10.79 -4.84
C TYR A 532 -20.97 10.58 -6.22
N PRO A 533 -21.33 11.38 -7.27
CA PRO A 533 -22.24 12.53 -7.27
C PRO A 533 -23.69 12.18 -7.63
N PHE A 534 -24.07 10.93 -7.70
CA PHE A 534 -25.37 10.47 -8.19
C PHE A 534 -26.46 10.64 -7.13
N GLU A 535 -26.11 10.48 -5.87
CA GLU A 535 -26.98 10.62 -4.71
C GLU A 535 -26.28 11.37 -3.57
N ASN A 536 -27.04 11.80 -2.57
CA ASN A 536 -26.56 12.37 -1.30
C ASN A 536 -25.50 13.50 -1.44
N VAL A 537 -25.59 14.31 -2.48
CA VAL A 537 -24.65 15.42 -2.76
C VAL A 537 -24.54 16.34 -1.56
N ASP A 538 -25.68 16.83 -1.01
CA ASP A 538 -25.70 17.71 0.16
C ASP A 538 -25.06 17.06 1.39
N LYS A 539 -25.17 15.75 1.55
CA LYS A 539 -24.56 15.00 2.66
C LYS A 539 -23.05 14.94 2.49
N PHE A 540 -22.57 14.66 1.29
CA PHE A 540 -21.13 14.69 0.99
C PHE A 540 -20.55 16.09 1.23
N GLU A 541 -21.16 17.14 0.69
CA GLU A 541 -20.65 18.51 0.83
C GLU A 541 -20.55 18.97 2.29
N ARG A 542 -21.48 18.55 3.15
CA ARG A 542 -21.41 18.83 4.59
C ARG A 542 -20.35 18.01 5.32
N ASN A 543 -20.03 16.82 4.81
CA ASN A 543 -19.14 15.85 5.46
C ASN A 543 -17.72 15.82 4.88
N PHE A 544 -17.40 16.75 3.99
CA PHE A 544 -16.08 16.82 3.36
C PHE A 544 -15.45 18.22 3.57
N PRO A 545 -14.19 18.27 4.00
CA PRO A 545 -13.35 17.16 4.49
C PRO A 545 -13.78 16.65 5.87
N GLY A 546 -13.41 15.38 6.19
CA GLY A 546 -13.65 14.81 7.51
C GLY A 546 -12.86 15.53 8.61
N ASP A 547 -13.44 15.64 9.81
CA ASP A 547 -12.76 16.28 10.94
C ASP A 547 -11.68 15.39 11.56
N PHE A 548 -11.86 14.06 11.50
CA PHE A 548 -11.01 13.12 12.21
C PHE A 548 -10.89 11.76 11.49
N ILE A 549 -9.67 11.22 11.49
CA ILE A 549 -9.36 9.83 11.12
C ILE A 549 -8.28 9.27 12.04
N VAL A 550 -8.21 7.94 12.18
CA VAL A 550 -7.17 7.24 12.95
C VAL A 550 -6.88 5.87 12.39
N GLU A 551 -5.60 5.56 12.23
CA GLU A 551 -5.10 4.20 11.93
C GLU A 551 -3.66 4.03 12.45
N TYR A 552 -3.13 2.80 12.36
CA TYR A 552 -1.74 2.53 12.75
C TYR A 552 -0.73 3.07 11.72
N VAL A 553 0.52 3.18 12.14
CA VAL A 553 1.61 3.86 11.40
C VAL A 553 1.86 3.32 9.98
N GLY A 554 1.54 2.06 9.70
CA GLY A 554 1.63 1.50 8.34
C GLY A 554 0.74 2.21 7.34
N GLN A 555 -0.38 2.77 7.78
CA GLN A 555 -1.33 3.48 6.91
C GLN A 555 -0.85 4.86 6.43
N VAL A 556 0.24 5.37 6.97
CA VAL A 556 0.88 6.60 6.49
C VAL A 556 1.36 6.45 5.04
N ARG A 557 1.77 5.23 4.64
CA ARG A 557 2.19 4.88 3.26
C ARG A 557 1.12 4.12 2.47
N ALA A 558 -0.06 3.94 3.05
CA ALA A 558 -1.16 3.20 2.46
C ALA A 558 -2.44 4.04 2.48
N TRP A 559 -3.45 3.71 3.28
CA TRP A 559 -4.77 4.33 3.19
C TRP A 559 -4.76 5.85 3.30
N PHE A 560 -4.04 6.45 4.25
CA PHE A 560 -3.96 7.92 4.36
C PHE A 560 -3.40 8.57 3.10
N TYR A 561 -2.37 7.97 2.51
CA TYR A 561 -1.75 8.46 1.28
C TYR A 561 -2.73 8.37 0.11
N TYR A 562 -3.39 7.24 -0.08
CA TYR A 562 -4.30 7.04 -1.21
C TYR A 562 -5.58 7.88 -1.11
N VAL A 563 -6.15 8.01 0.09
CA VAL A 563 -7.27 8.94 0.34
C VAL A 563 -6.85 10.37 -0.02
N HIS A 564 -5.66 10.79 0.40
CA HIS A 564 -5.15 12.13 0.10
C HIS A 564 -4.93 12.33 -1.39
N ALA A 565 -4.26 11.39 -2.08
CA ALA A 565 -3.97 11.46 -3.52
C ALA A 565 -5.25 11.55 -4.37
N VAL A 566 -6.23 10.69 -4.13
CA VAL A 566 -7.49 10.68 -4.89
C VAL A 566 -8.27 11.97 -4.68
N ASN A 567 -8.41 12.43 -3.43
CA ASN A 567 -9.26 13.57 -3.12
C ASN A 567 -8.61 14.91 -3.49
N VAL A 568 -7.30 15.06 -3.35
CA VAL A 568 -6.57 16.22 -3.90
C VAL A 568 -6.70 16.23 -5.43
N GLY A 569 -6.54 15.09 -6.08
CA GLY A 569 -6.73 14.98 -7.53
C GLY A 569 -8.12 15.38 -8.02
N LEU A 570 -9.17 14.97 -7.32
CA LEU A 570 -10.56 15.26 -7.68
C LEU A 570 -11.00 16.68 -7.30
N PHE A 571 -10.72 17.09 -6.06
CA PHE A 571 -11.32 18.27 -5.47
C PHE A 571 -10.33 19.42 -5.21
N GLY A 572 -9.01 19.19 -5.39
CA GLY A 572 -7.98 20.19 -5.05
C GLY A 572 -7.90 20.47 -3.55
N HIS A 573 -8.32 19.53 -2.70
CA HIS A 573 -8.46 19.74 -1.27
C HIS A 573 -8.12 18.46 -0.48
N ASN A 574 -7.60 18.62 0.76
CA ASN A 574 -7.41 17.50 1.68
C ASN A 574 -8.75 16.85 2.05
N ALA A 575 -8.76 15.53 2.23
CA ALA A 575 -9.96 14.79 2.58
C ALA A 575 -10.26 14.78 4.10
N PHE A 576 -9.27 15.06 4.93
CA PHE A 576 -9.36 14.99 6.39
C PHE A 576 -8.49 16.07 7.05
N LYS A 577 -8.85 16.47 8.28
CA LYS A 577 -8.20 17.56 9.00
C LYS A 577 -7.27 17.11 10.11
N ASN A 578 -7.69 16.12 10.92
CA ASN A 578 -6.95 15.66 12.09
C ASN A 578 -6.73 14.14 12.00
N VAL A 579 -5.48 13.74 12.16
CA VAL A 579 -5.05 12.34 12.00
C VAL A 579 -4.32 11.86 13.25
N ILE A 580 -4.84 10.84 13.90
CA ILE A 580 -4.08 10.09 14.91
C ILE A 580 -3.38 8.91 14.24
N VAL A 581 -2.08 8.78 14.48
CA VAL A 581 -1.27 7.66 14.01
C VAL A 581 -0.76 6.88 15.20
N THR A 582 -1.17 5.62 15.32
CA THR A 582 -0.75 4.76 16.41
C THR A 582 0.48 3.94 16.07
N GLY A 583 1.27 3.56 17.08
CA GLY A 583 2.29 2.54 16.97
C GLY A 583 1.70 1.13 16.79
N ASN A 584 2.56 0.11 16.80
CA ASN A 584 2.16 -1.28 16.66
C ASN A 584 2.00 -1.95 18.03
N VAL A 585 0.96 -2.79 18.18
CA VAL A 585 0.80 -3.67 19.33
C VAL A 585 1.62 -4.93 19.11
N ALA A 586 2.61 -5.15 19.97
CA ALA A 586 3.43 -6.36 19.98
C ALA A 586 2.89 -7.39 20.99
N GLY A 587 3.24 -8.65 20.77
CA GLY A 587 2.95 -9.73 21.70
C GLY A 587 3.76 -9.63 22.99
N ASN A 588 3.47 -10.50 23.96
CA ASN A 588 4.11 -10.53 25.27
C ASN A 588 5.64 -10.77 25.23
N ASP A 589 6.16 -11.23 24.09
CA ASP A 589 7.58 -11.43 23.80
C ASP A 589 8.25 -10.25 23.05
N GLY A 590 7.52 -9.13 22.88
CA GLY A 590 7.97 -7.94 22.17
C GLY A 590 8.03 -8.09 20.63
N ARG A 591 7.54 -9.21 20.10
CA ARG A 591 7.51 -9.47 18.65
C ARG A 591 6.10 -9.27 18.09
N LYS A 592 6.01 -9.17 16.76
CA LYS A 592 4.72 -9.14 16.07
C LYS A 592 3.83 -10.29 16.55
N MET A 593 2.58 -9.98 16.90
CA MET A 593 1.59 -10.97 17.33
C MET A 593 1.37 -12.02 16.23
N SER A 594 1.35 -13.29 16.62
CA SER A 594 1.13 -14.41 15.72
C SER A 594 0.47 -15.58 16.44
N LYS A 595 -0.63 -16.10 15.87
CA LYS A 595 -1.29 -17.31 16.39
C LYS A 595 -0.34 -18.51 16.45
N SER A 596 0.54 -18.66 15.45
CA SER A 596 1.51 -19.74 15.41
C SER A 596 2.59 -19.66 16.51
N ARG A 597 2.86 -18.46 17.02
CA ARG A 597 3.80 -18.23 18.13
C ARG A 597 3.15 -18.31 19.50
N GLY A 598 1.82 -18.21 19.58
CA GLY A 598 1.11 -18.18 20.86
C GLY A 598 1.55 -17.04 21.78
N ASN A 599 1.99 -15.90 21.21
CA ASN A 599 2.58 -14.78 21.97
C ASN A 599 1.58 -13.68 22.34
N TYR A 600 0.29 -13.98 22.30
CA TYR A 600 -0.76 -13.10 22.79
C TYR A 600 -2.01 -13.89 23.17
N THR A 601 -2.81 -13.35 24.08
CA THR A 601 -4.12 -13.87 24.46
C THR A 601 -5.18 -13.30 23.50
N ASP A 602 -6.15 -14.11 23.10
CA ASP A 602 -7.25 -13.64 22.23
C ASP A 602 -7.97 -12.45 22.89
N PRO A 603 -8.28 -11.38 22.16
CA PRO A 603 -8.92 -10.20 22.72
C PRO A 603 -10.22 -10.49 23.47
N ASN A 604 -11.06 -11.39 22.97
CA ASN A 604 -12.33 -11.72 23.60
C ASN A 604 -12.10 -12.47 24.92
N GLU A 605 -11.13 -13.39 24.96
CA GLU A 605 -10.74 -14.06 26.21
C GLU A 605 -10.22 -13.06 27.24
N LEU A 606 -9.39 -12.11 26.82
CA LEU A 606 -8.83 -11.07 27.67
C LEU A 606 -9.91 -10.15 28.24
N MET A 607 -10.90 -9.77 27.42
CA MET A 607 -12.05 -8.97 27.85
C MET A 607 -12.99 -9.77 28.77
N ASP A 608 -13.14 -11.05 28.58
CA ASP A 608 -13.95 -11.91 29.44
C ASP A 608 -13.27 -12.16 30.78
N GLN A 609 -11.94 -12.18 30.83
CA GLN A 609 -11.18 -12.35 32.09
C GLN A 609 -11.12 -11.06 32.90
N TYR A 610 -10.93 -9.91 32.30
CA TYR A 610 -10.66 -8.66 33.01
C TYR A 610 -11.73 -7.57 32.83
N SER A 611 -12.25 -7.36 31.71
CA SER A 611 -13.30 -6.47 31.20
C SER A 611 -12.88 -5.73 29.93
N ALA A 612 -13.86 -5.32 29.12
CA ALA A 612 -13.61 -4.47 27.96
C ALA A 612 -13.10 -3.09 28.37
N ASP A 613 -13.67 -2.50 29.44
CA ASP A 613 -13.23 -1.19 29.95
C ASP A 613 -11.76 -1.19 30.37
N SER A 614 -11.28 -2.29 30.96
CA SER A 614 -9.88 -2.41 31.37
C SER A 614 -8.94 -2.43 30.16
N LEU A 615 -9.28 -3.16 29.12
CA LEU A 615 -8.51 -3.19 27.88
C LEU A 615 -8.56 -1.82 27.17
N ARG A 616 -9.74 -1.19 27.06
CA ARG A 616 -9.92 0.15 26.50
C ARG A 616 -9.05 1.17 27.21
N PHE A 617 -9.10 1.20 28.53
CA PHE A 617 -8.34 2.15 29.34
C PHE A 617 -6.83 1.95 29.18
N LEU A 618 -6.34 0.70 29.19
CA LEU A 618 -4.93 0.39 28.97
C LEU A 618 -4.47 0.90 27.60
N LEU A 619 -5.23 0.63 26.54
CA LEU A 619 -4.89 1.05 25.19
C LEU A 619 -4.86 2.58 25.05
N LEU A 620 -5.83 3.30 25.65
CA LEU A 620 -5.91 4.76 25.56
C LEU A 620 -4.79 5.47 26.32
N GLN A 621 -4.29 4.90 27.45
CA GLN A 621 -3.18 5.48 28.23
C GLN A 621 -1.79 5.04 27.73
N SER A 622 -1.72 4.14 26.74
CA SER A 622 -0.46 3.57 26.28
C SER A 622 0.33 4.51 25.36
N PRO A 623 1.65 4.33 25.23
CA PRO A 623 2.48 5.12 24.31
C PRO A 623 2.15 4.89 22.82
N LEU A 624 1.28 3.93 22.52
CA LEU A 624 0.79 3.68 21.17
C LEU A 624 0.23 4.94 20.49
N LEU A 625 -0.46 5.80 21.26
CA LEU A 625 -1.03 7.05 20.74
C LEU A 625 0.02 8.14 20.48
N ASN A 626 1.24 7.93 20.93
CA ASN A 626 2.41 8.75 20.59
C ASN A 626 3.17 8.20 19.39
N GLY A 627 2.61 7.22 18.66
CA GLY A 627 3.24 6.55 17.53
C GLY A 627 4.34 5.55 17.91
N GLU A 628 4.43 5.19 19.18
CA GLU A 628 5.42 4.24 19.71
C GLU A 628 4.83 2.82 19.80
N ASP A 629 5.67 1.81 19.58
CA ASP A 629 5.25 0.42 19.72
C ASP A 629 5.07 0.06 21.20
N PHE A 630 4.08 -0.79 21.49
CA PHE A 630 3.75 -1.21 22.84
C PHE A 630 3.61 -2.73 22.92
N THR A 631 4.26 -3.34 23.92
CA THR A 631 4.15 -4.77 24.23
C THR A 631 2.99 -5.00 25.18
N LEU A 632 1.92 -5.63 24.71
CA LEU A 632 0.74 -5.91 25.52
C LEU A 632 0.99 -7.08 26.46
N GLN A 633 0.84 -6.84 27.78
CA GLN A 633 0.93 -7.85 28.82
C GLN A 633 -0.44 -8.02 29.52
N ASP A 634 -0.92 -9.24 29.65
CA ASP A 634 -2.20 -9.55 30.32
C ASP A 634 -2.24 -9.01 31.75
N LYS A 635 -1.09 -9.04 32.45
CA LYS A 635 -0.95 -8.50 33.79
C LYS A 635 -1.33 -7.01 33.88
N GLU A 636 -0.96 -6.21 32.87
CA GLU A 636 -1.25 -4.76 32.85
C GLU A 636 -2.75 -4.51 32.72
N VAL A 637 -3.46 -5.32 31.92
CA VAL A 637 -4.93 -5.29 31.86
C VAL A 637 -5.54 -5.60 33.23
N GLY A 638 -5.00 -6.60 33.92
CA GLY A 638 -5.41 -6.93 35.32
C GLY A 638 -5.13 -5.82 36.32
N ASP A 639 -4.04 -5.07 36.17
CA ASP A 639 -3.72 -3.91 37.01
C ASP A 639 -4.72 -2.77 36.80
N VAL A 640 -5.12 -2.52 35.57
CA VAL A 640 -6.18 -1.55 35.22
C VAL A 640 -7.53 -2.01 35.77
N ALA A 641 -7.87 -3.30 35.63
CA ALA A 641 -9.11 -3.84 36.18
C ALA A 641 -9.22 -3.58 37.68
N ARG A 642 -8.13 -3.74 38.48
CA ARG A 642 -8.11 -3.41 39.92
C ARG A 642 -8.31 -1.92 40.17
N LYS A 643 -7.73 -1.03 39.33
CA LYS A 643 -7.94 0.42 39.50
C LYS A 643 -9.39 0.82 39.24
N LEU A 644 -9.98 0.32 38.14
CA LEU A 644 -11.39 0.58 37.81
C LEU A 644 -12.33 -0.03 38.85
N GLY A 645 -11.97 -1.18 39.44
CA GLY A 645 -12.70 -1.81 40.56
C GLY A 645 -12.85 -0.95 41.80
N MET A 646 -11.95 0.02 42.04
CA MET A 646 -12.11 0.98 43.15
C MET A 646 -13.34 1.88 42.97
N ILE A 647 -13.69 2.25 41.73
CA ILE A 647 -14.88 3.05 41.45
C ILE A 647 -16.14 2.26 41.81
N TRP A 648 -16.17 0.98 41.43
CA TRP A 648 -17.28 0.08 41.80
C TRP A 648 -17.39 -0.11 43.29
N ASN A 649 -16.26 -0.28 43.97
CA ASN A 649 -16.26 -0.40 45.45
C ASN A 649 -16.82 0.87 46.12
N MET A 650 -16.51 2.06 45.59
CA MET A 650 -17.09 3.30 46.10
C MET A 650 -18.60 3.37 45.89
N TYR A 651 -19.07 2.96 44.70
CA TYR A 651 -20.49 2.91 44.38
C TYR A 651 -21.23 1.89 45.27
N ASP A 652 -20.71 0.69 45.42
CA ASP A 652 -21.28 -0.35 46.28
C ASP A 652 -21.34 0.10 47.75
N PHE A 653 -20.27 0.74 48.21
CA PHE A 653 -20.25 1.31 49.56
C PHE A 653 -21.33 2.37 49.75
N PHE A 654 -21.45 3.31 48.81
CA PHE A 654 -22.47 4.34 48.84
C PHE A 654 -23.89 3.75 48.84
N THR A 655 -24.20 2.86 47.88
CA THR A 655 -25.54 2.27 47.74
C THR A 655 -25.93 1.43 48.95
N MET A 656 -24.99 0.68 49.55
CA MET A 656 -25.21 -0.10 50.73
C MET A 656 -25.64 0.78 51.94
N TYR A 657 -24.96 1.91 52.15
CA TYR A 657 -25.32 2.80 53.25
C TYR A 657 -26.55 3.66 52.95
N ALA A 658 -26.75 4.08 51.71
CA ALA A 658 -27.97 4.74 51.26
C ALA A 658 -29.22 3.88 51.54
N GLU A 659 -29.12 2.55 51.28
CA GLU A 659 -30.17 1.58 51.58
C GLU A 659 -30.41 1.46 53.10
N VAL A 660 -29.35 1.36 53.89
CA VAL A 660 -29.45 1.30 55.38
C VAL A 660 -30.12 2.55 55.93
N ASP A 661 -29.80 3.73 55.40
CA ASP A 661 -30.34 5.01 55.84
C ASP A 661 -31.71 5.33 55.20
N ASN A 662 -32.25 4.45 54.36
CA ASN A 662 -33.46 4.67 53.56
C ASN A 662 -33.39 6.00 52.76
N TRP A 663 -32.19 6.35 52.28
CA TRP A 663 -31.97 7.53 51.46
C TRP A 663 -32.38 7.26 50.01
N GLU A 664 -33.22 8.15 49.49
CA GLU A 664 -33.59 8.13 48.05
C GLU A 664 -33.28 9.48 47.44
N TRP A 665 -32.77 9.44 46.21
CA TRP A 665 -32.59 10.66 45.45
C TRP A 665 -33.93 11.26 45.06
N ASN A 666 -34.11 12.56 45.30
CA ASN A 666 -35.35 13.27 45.01
C ASN A 666 -35.58 13.60 43.53
N GLY A 667 -34.63 13.22 42.64
CA GLY A 667 -34.71 13.48 41.20
C GLY A 667 -34.24 14.87 40.78
N GLU A 668 -33.83 15.73 41.69
CA GLU A 668 -33.37 17.09 41.38
C GLU A 668 -31.85 17.11 41.17
N LEU A 669 -31.44 17.73 40.08
CA LEU A 669 -30.02 18.06 39.83
C LEU A 669 -29.70 19.40 40.48
N THR A 670 -28.94 19.40 41.55
CA THR A 670 -28.44 20.60 42.21
C THR A 670 -26.95 20.78 41.99
N ASP A 671 -26.48 22.03 42.10
CA ASP A 671 -25.04 22.28 42.12
C ASP A 671 -24.45 21.76 43.44
N PRO A 672 -23.61 20.70 43.39
CA PRO A 672 -23.08 20.10 44.60
C PRO A 672 -22.14 21.02 45.37
N SER A 673 -21.67 22.13 44.78
CA SER A 673 -20.78 23.10 45.42
C SER A 673 -21.53 24.13 46.28
N ALA A 674 -22.86 24.29 46.09
CA ALA A 674 -23.63 25.40 46.67
C ALA A 674 -23.75 25.32 48.22
N ASP A 675 -23.86 24.11 48.77
CA ASP A 675 -24.18 23.91 50.22
C ASP A 675 -23.12 23.10 50.99
N VAL A 676 -21.95 22.84 50.36
CA VAL A 676 -20.89 22.00 50.93
C VAL A 676 -20.00 22.82 51.86
N THR A 677 -19.98 22.46 53.13
CA THR A 677 -19.17 23.14 54.17
C THR A 677 -17.94 22.34 54.60
N ASN A 678 -17.92 21.00 54.38
CA ASN A 678 -16.79 20.16 54.72
C ASN A 678 -15.60 20.41 53.75
N PRO A 679 -14.40 20.75 54.23
CA PRO A 679 -13.25 21.03 53.42
C PRO A 679 -12.84 19.86 52.48
N LEU A 680 -13.03 18.61 52.92
CA LEU A 680 -12.71 17.44 52.09
C LEU A 680 -13.65 17.29 50.89
N ASP A 681 -14.95 17.53 51.13
CA ASP A 681 -15.96 17.47 50.07
C ASP A 681 -15.76 18.61 49.07
N GLN A 682 -15.45 19.84 49.54
CA GLN A 682 -15.08 20.96 48.70
C GLN A 682 -13.85 20.65 47.85
N TRP A 683 -12.84 19.98 48.46
CA TRP A 683 -11.64 19.57 47.73
C TRP A 683 -11.95 18.54 46.62
N VAL A 684 -12.75 17.50 46.91
CA VAL A 684 -13.13 16.47 45.95
C VAL A 684 -13.88 17.09 44.78
N ILE A 685 -14.88 17.94 45.03
CA ILE A 685 -15.66 18.62 44.02
C ILE A 685 -14.74 19.47 43.12
N SER A 686 -13.85 20.26 43.76
CA SER A 686 -12.87 21.07 43.04
C SER A 686 -11.96 20.23 42.14
N ARG A 687 -11.47 19.08 42.66
CA ARG A 687 -10.63 18.14 41.84
C ARG A 687 -11.38 17.53 40.68
N VAL A 688 -12.66 17.18 40.83
CA VAL A 688 -13.48 16.67 39.73
C VAL A 688 -13.61 17.71 38.62
N HIS A 689 -13.89 18.98 38.98
CA HIS A 689 -13.96 20.07 37.97
C HIS A 689 -12.62 20.33 37.29
N GLN A 690 -11.51 20.31 38.06
CA GLN A 690 -10.17 20.45 37.46
C GLN A 690 -9.86 19.28 36.51
N LEU A 691 -10.14 18.05 36.92
CA LEU A 691 -9.95 16.87 36.10
C LEU A 691 -10.77 16.94 34.78
N THR A 692 -12.03 17.37 34.89
CA THR A 692 -12.90 17.55 33.72
C THR A 692 -12.27 18.57 32.72
N ALA A 693 -11.79 19.71 33.22
CA ALA A 693 -11.15 20.73 32.41
C ALA A 693 -9.82 20.22 31.77
N GLU A 694 -9.03 19.43 32.51
CA GLU A 694 -7.81 18.81 32.01
C GLU A 694 -8.12 17.80 30.89
N ILE A 695 -9.14 16.94 31.10
CA ILE A 695 -9.59 15.97 30.08
C ILE A 695 -10.09 16.70 28.84
N GLU A 696 -10.93 17.73 28.97
CA GLU A 696 -11.43 18.50 27.83
C GLU A 696 -10.29 19.11 27.03
N LYS A 697 -9.33 19.73 27.71
CA LYS A 697 -8.16 20.33 27.08
C LYS A 697 -7.34 19.29 26.30
N ASN A 698 -7.07 18.14 26.89
CA ASN A 698 -6.26 17.09 26.28
C ASN A 698 -7.01 16.41 25.12
N MET A 699 -8.29 16.12 25.28
CA MET A 699 -9.11 15.53 24.22
C MET A 699 -9.30 16.48 23.03
N ASP A 700 -9.48 17.78 23.27
CA ASP A 700 -9.56 18.78 22.19
C ASP A 700 -8.22 18.92 21.42
N ALA A 701 -7.11 18.66 22.09
CA ALA A 701 -5.77 18.63 21.50
C ALA A 701 -5.37 17.25 20.95
N TYR A 702 -6.24 16.24 20.99
CA TYR A 702 -5.95 14.84 20.64
C TYR A 702 -4.79 14.22 21.44
N ASN A 703 -4.49 14.78 22.60
CA ASN A 703 -3.50 14.27 23.55
C ASN A 703 -4.15 13.30 24.54
N ILE A 704 -4.62 12.16 24.04
CA ILE A 704 -5.46 11.22 24.76
C ILE A 704 -4.74 10.52 25.93
N PRO A 705 -3.42 10.13 25.84
CA PRO A 705 -2.73 9.42 26.92
C PRO A 705 -2.61 10.21 28.22
N ASP A 706 -2.50 11.53 28.17
CA ASP A 706 -2.32 12.43 29.33
C ASP A 706 -3.64 12.74 30.04
#